data_6f73160c4127ecd6ed6a8b3d464b7697
#
_entry.id   6f73160c4127ecd6ed6a8b3d464b7697
#
_cell.length_a   1.000
_cell.length_b   1.000
_cell.length_c   1.000
_cell.angle_alpha   90.00
_cell.angle_beta   90.00
_cell.angle_gamma   90.00
#
_symmetry.space_group_name_H-M   'P 1'
#
loop_
_entity.id
_entity.type
_entity.pdbx_description
1 polymer ?
#
loop_
_entity_poly.entity_id
_entity_poly.type
_entity_poly.pdbx_seq_one_letter_code
_entity_poly.pdbx_strand_id
1 'polypeptide(L)'
;MKRLHLQFLLLLPVFCLAQIPRIEISNGKGGYKNSDQVILQKLQIETKIVGKISTNTITMVLKNNSGRLREGRVTFPLPEGISASGYALDINGKLRNAVPVEKEKAKEVYETIKKRNVDPGVLEKVEGNNFRTTVYPIAPNGGERTLQITYHDELKKSGNVYQYFLPLNYTQQIPEFIIKTTVFQSTETPILEEKPDGEYNFVQKGNVWTAETHKTDYKPEKNLNINFPQREGSQNILMQQASGDFSYFLANLNMLPNERAKKLPNQIAVLWDNSLSGKNRDHAKEFILLDEYFKANTNVTVKTYFISNTFDKGKTFKITDGNWNELKSYLSKVYYDGGTDFGELKSLQEDEIFFFTDGISSFGEMKMIWNKPTYTISSSNTANFNQLKYISNKTNGEFLNLNENDPKKIVRKLLFQPLKFLGIENDPSVSEVYPSIPETISQDFVLTGILNGNQTTLKVKFGYGNEVTETRVITLNAQEQAVKDWEISAFWAQKKLNELEIFSKQNKDEIKNLSRQFGLVSSNMSLMVLENVEDYVRYDITPPLELKTQFDAIVKNNRTAKEARLKDLMEQAEIMTENLKAWWKKEYTPKPKRYPTPTSVSRSDTARENDLEEVVVTGVSAERTSAVAELRREQRQMSLKDMTYVASNAPQALQGRVAGIQIGTRSESESSSAIINPGRITTIEVESKAEYMKLFSRANDPGTIYGIYLQNRKEYENLPRYYFDVAQLLFKNNDKKLGLKVLSAIADLDLENEELYKLLAYKLKQAEVYDKELFAAQKVLEWRPFDPQSYRDVALAFEDNGNYQAALDNLYKVLTQSYTKELADRDNGIEEIIIMEINQLIANHRSKLNLNTINPKIMADLPVNIRIVINWNKDDTDIDLWVTDPNNERCYYSNKETEIGGRLSDDFTRGFGPEQFLLKKALKGKYKIQTNFFGERQVGIAGPTAIMAEIYINYATGKQERKIVVFQNQKENGRNEDGILIGEFEF
;
A
#
# COMPACT_ATOMS: atom_id res chain seq x y z
N MET A 1 69.60 10.80 -1.59
CA MET A 1 68.67 9.70 -1.35
C MET A 1 67.37 10.25 -0.76
N LYS A 2 66.38 10.53 -1.63
CA LYS A 2 65.03 10.95 -1.22
C LYS A 2 64.09 9.78 -1.48
N ARG A 3 63.48 9.21 -0.43
CA ARG A 3 62.49 8.16 -0.51
C ARG A 3 61.16 8.77 -0.97
N LEU A 4 60.70 8.36 -2.13
CA LEU A 4 59.34 8.60 -2.67
C LEU A 4 58.37 7.61 -1.98
N HIS A 5 57.49 8.11 -1.14
CA HIS A 5 56.34 7.31 -0.65
C HIS A 5 55.23 7.35 -1.69
N LEU A 6 55.10 6.26 -2.42
CA LEU A 6 53.94 5.99 -3.29
C LEU A 6 52.74 5.58 -2.39
N GLN A 7 51.83 6.51 -2.17
CA GLN A 7 50.56 6.18 -1.54
C GLN A 7 49.69 5.47 -2.60
N PHE A 8 49.56 4.18 -2.41
CA PHE A 8 48.54 3.37 -3.10
C PHE A 8 47.19 3.78 -2.57
N LEU A 9 46.45 4.58 -3.33
CA LEU A 9 45.04 4.89 -3.07
C LEU A 9 44.25 3.61 -3.43
N LEU A 10 43.87 2.83 -2.39
CA LEU A 10 42.92 1.74 -2.54
C LEU A 10 41.58 2.33 -2.95
N LEU A 11 41.29 2.24 -4.25
CA LEU A 11 39.92 2.37 -4.77
C LEU A 11 39.11 1.17 -4.27
N LEU A 12 38.42 1.35 -3.17
CA LEU A 12 37.34 0.43 -2.77
C LEU A 12 36.25 0.49 -3.83
N PRO A 13 35.90 -0.60 -4.48
CA PRO A 13 34.75 -0.63 -5.35
C PRO A 13 33.50 -0.41 -4.48
N VAL A 14 32.72 0.61 -4.79
CA VAL A 14 31.40 0.83 -4.22
C VAL A 14 30.51 -0.30 -4.73
N PHE A 15 30.34 -1.32 -3.91
CA PHE A 15 29.48 -2.46 -4.22
C PHE A 15 28.04 -2.01 -4.26
N CYS A 16 27.40 -2.25 -5.39
CA CYS A 16 25.98 -2.15 -5.58
C CYS A 16 25.28 -3.28 -4.77
N LEU A 17 24.77 -2.98 -3.58
CA LEU A 17 24.09 -3.96 -2.70
C LEU A 17 22.64 -4.29 -3.14
N ALA A 18 22.27 -3.97 -4.38
CA ALA A 18 20.88 -3.81 -4.77
C ALA A 18 20.11 -5.09 -5.17
N GLN A 19 20.72 -6.28 -5.22
CA GLN A 19 20.06 -7.46 -5.80
C GLN A 19 20.08 -8.72 -4.92
N ILE A 20 20.42 -8.60 -3.65
CA ILE A 20 20.47 -9.75 -2.75
C ILE A 20 19.15 -9.84 -1.97
N PRO A 21 18.51 -11.02 -1.91
CA PRO A 21 17.31 -11.21 -1.12
C PRO A 21 17.53 -10.85 0.36
N ARG A 22 16.60 -10.07 0.91
CA ARG A 22 16.60 -9.70 2.33
C ARG A 22 15.63 -10.60 3.06
N ILE A 23 16.10 -11.23 4.14
CA ILE A 23 15.30 -12.10 4.99
C ILE A 23 15.10 -11.40 6.32
N GLU A 24 13.86 -11.11 6.65
CA GLU A 24 13.46 -10.43 7.89
C GLU A 24 12.47 -11.30 8.64
N ILE A 25 12.57 -11.33 9.97
CA ILE A 25 11.73 -12.19 10.82
C ILE A 25 10.83 -11.32 11.68
N SER A 26 9.56 -11.70 11.77
CA SER A 26 8.60 -11.04 12.65
C SER A 26 9.05 -11.16 14.11
N ASN A 27 9.13 -10.02 14.80
CA ASN A 27 9.49 -9.97 16.21
C ASN A 27 8.31 -10.23 17.16
N GLY A 28 7.13 -10.54 16.63
CA GLY A 28 5.88 -10.75 17.37
C GLY A 28 5.26 -9.47 17.97
N LYS A 29 5.83 -8.29 17.65
CA LYS A 29 5.34 -6.95 18.05
C LYS A 29 5.05 -6.05 16.86
N GLY A 30 4.71 -6.67 15.70
CA GLY A 30 4.37 -5.94 14.47
C GLY A 30 5.55 -5.45 13.63
N GLY A 31 6.79 -5.70 14.02
CA GLY A 31 7.99 -5.33 13.27
C GLY A 31 8.76 -6.53 12.75
N TYR A 32 9.58 -6.33 11.73
CA TYR A 32 10.53 -7.32 11.21
C TYR A 32 11.97 -6.92 11.57
N LYS A 33 12.78 -7.90 11.90
CA LYS A 33 14.22 -7.71 12.18
C LYS A 33 15.03 -8.84 11.56
N ASN A 34 16.26 -8.56 11.19
CA ASN A 34 17.25 -9.61 10.93
C ASN A 34 17.38 -10.46 12.18
N SER A 35 17.30 -11.77 12.04
CA SER A 35 17.35 -12.70 13.16
C SER A 35 18.29 -13.86 12.87
N ASP A 36 19.16 -14.17 13.78
CA ASP A 36 20.03 -15.36 13.73
C ASP A 36 19.25 -16.66 14.00
N GLN A 37 17.98 -16.57 14.37
CA GLN A 37 17.13 -17.73 14.71
C GLN A 37 16.49 -18.41 13.51
N VAL A 38 16.30 -17.68 12.41
CA VAL A 38 15.89 -18.26 11.13
C VAL A 38 17.01 -18.01 10.13
N ILE A 39 17.57 -19.07 9.61
CA ILE A 39 18.70 -19.04 8.70
C ILE A 39 18.30 -19.47 7.30
N LEU A 40 19.05 -19.00 6.30
CA LEU A 40 19.02 -19.55 4.95
C LEU A 40 19.83 -20.85 4.93
N GLN A 41 19.13 -21.97 5.08
CA GLN A 41 19.73 -23.30 5.16
C GLN A 41 20.30 -23.75 3.81
N LYS A 42 19.60 -23.44 2.71
CA LYS A 42 19.99 -23.78 1.36
C LYS A 42 19.69 -22.62 0.40
N LEU A 43 20.63 -22.37 -0.52
CA LEU A 43 20.46 -21.50 -1.67
C LEU A 43 20.87 -22.25 -2.92
N GLN A 44 19.94 -22.48 -3.83
CA GLN A 44 20.20 -23.07 -5.13
C GLN A 44 19.79 -22.10 -6.22
N ILE A 45 20.70 -21.78 -7.12
CA ILE A 45 20.48 -20.88 -8.26
C ILE A 45 20.73 -21.63 -9.54
N GLU A 46 19.71 -21.74 -10.37
CA GLU A 46 19.77 -22.32 -11.70
C GLU A 46 19.55 -21.24 -12.74
N THR A 47 20.54 -21.02 -13.60
CA THR A 47 20.46 -20.07 -14.71
C THR A 47 20.53 -20.81 -16.04
N LYS A 48 19.57 -20.55 -16.91
CA LYS A 48 19.55 -20.98 -18.31
C LYS A 48 19.74 -19.75 -19.19
N ILE A 49 20.73 -19.78 -20.07
CA ILE A 49 21.03 -18.68 -20.98
C ILE A 49 20.87 -19.18 -22.40
N VAL A 50 20.09 -18.45 -23.16
CA VAL A 50 19.86 -18.73 -24.58
C VAL A 50 19.88 -17.39 -25.33
N GLY A 51 20.89 -17.21 -26.20
CA GLY A 51 21.15 -15.93 -26.86
C GLY A 51 21.38 -14.81 -25.85
N LYS A 52 20.45 -13.86 -25.82
CA LYS A 52 20.48 -12.67 -24.94
C LYS A 52 19.59 -12.78 -23.69
N ILE A 53 18.87 -13.89 -23.54
CA ILE A 53 17.92 -14.06 -22.45
C ILE A 53 18.48 -15.04 -21.44
N SER A 54 18.46 -14.67 -20.16
CA SER A 54 18.66 -15.56 -19.04
C SER A 54 17.34 -15.86 -18.34
N THR A 55 17.11 -17.11 -17.97
CA THR A 55 16.05 -17.54 -17.06
C THR A 55 16.70 -17.94 -15.75
N ASN A 56 16.36 -17.26 -14.69
CA ASN A 56 16.94 -17.46 -13.37
C ASN A 56 15.90 -18.06 -12.42
N THR A 57 16.22 -19.22 -11.85
CA THR A 57 15.39 -19.89 -10.85
C THR A 57 16.16 -19.97 -9.53
N ILE A 58 15.66 -19.30 -8.51
CA ILE A 58 16.27 -19.24 -7.18
C ILE A 58 15.41 -20.06 -6.21
N THR A 59 15.97 -21.13 -5.65
CA THR A 59 15.34 -21.95 -4.61
C THR A 59 16.02 -21.67 -3.28
N MET A 60 15.23 -21.35 -2.26
CA MET A 60 15.69 -21.04 -0.92
C MET A 60 14.99 -21.94 0.10
N VAL A 61 15.75 -22.46 1.05
CA VAL A 61 15.22 -23.19 2.21
C VAL A 61 15.50 -22.36 3.45
N LEU A 62 14.44 -21.91 4.12
CA LEU A 62 14.50 -21.22 5.40
C LEU A 62 14.34 -22.23 6.52
N LYS A 63 15.20 -22.17 7.55
CA LYS A 63 15.18 -23.05 8.72
C LYS A 63 15.05 -22.27 10.01
N ASN A 64 14.09 -22.64 10.82
CA ASN A 64 13.83 -22.01 12.12
C ASN A 64 14.48 -22.80 13.26
N ASN A 65 15.57 -22.29 13.80
CA ASN A 65 16.29 -22.88 14.93
C ASN A 65 15.72 -22.46 16.30
N SER A 66 14.69 -21.61 16.35
CA SER A 66 14.09 -21.19 17.60
C SER A 66 13.05 -22.21 18.12
N GLY A 67 12.75 -22.15 19.41
CA GLY A 67 11.70 -22.97 20.05
C GLY A 67 10.28 -22.42 19.81
N ARG A 68 10.07 -21.46 18.91
CA ARG A 68 8.76 -20.82 18.65
C ARG A 68 8.47 -20.80 17.15
N LEU A 69 7.22 -20.89 16.82
CA LEU A 69 6.73 -20.68 15.46
C LEU A 69 7.10 -19.28 14.95
N ARG A 70 7.61 -19.17 13.74
CA ARG A 70 8.08 -17.92 13.14
C ARG A 70 7.39 -17.63 11.82
N GLU A 71 7.37 -16.32 11.50
CA GLU A 71 7.02 -15.79 10.19
C GLU A 71 8.25 -15.11 9.61
N GLY A 72 8.58 -15.44 8.37
CA GLY A 72 9.68 -14.84 7.62
C GLY A 72 9.17 -14.02 6.45
N ARG A 73 9.73 -12.82 6.26
CA ARG A 73 9.53 -12.00 5.07
C ARG A 73 10.78 -12.07 4.21
N VAL A 74 10.63 -12.37 2.95
CA VAL A 74 11.73 -12.37 1.99
C VAL A 74 11.44 -11.34 0.91
N THR A 75 12.33 -10.38 0.75
CA THR A 75 12.24 -9.33 -0.29
C THR A 75 13.34 -9.55 -1.33
N PHE A 76 12.93 -9.63 -2.59
CA PHE A 76 13.81 -9.80 -3.75
C PHE A 76 13.84 -8.50 -4.55
N PRO A 77 14.93 -7.74 -4.48
CA PRO A 77 15.14 -6.64 -5.43
C PRO A 77 15.55 -7.25 -6.78
N LEU A 78 14.76 -7.02 -7.82
CA LEU A 78 15.09 -7.43 -9.19
C LEU A 78 15.64 -6.25 -9.99
N PRO A 79 16.43 -6.50 -11.07
CA PRO A 79 16.91 -5.46 -11.96
C PRO A 79 15.77 -4.63 -12.53
N GLU A 80 16.07 -3.42 -12.98
CA GLU A 80 15.11 -2.51 -13.58
C GLU A 80 14.41 -3.15 -14.78
N GLY A 81 13.07 -3.07 -14.80
CA GLY A 81 12.25 -3.62 -15.89
C GLY A 81 12.06 -5.14 -15.86
N ILE A 82 12.56 -5.81 -14.81
CA ILE A 82 12.37 -7.25 -14.62
C ILE A 82 11.22 -7.52 -13.65
N SER A 83 10.37 -8.48 -13.99
CA SER A 83 9.31 -8.98 -13.11
C SER A 83 9.51 -10.46 -12.81
N ALA A 84 9.04 -10.88 -11.63
CA ALA A 84 8.96 -12.32 -11.34
C ALA A 84 7.89 -12.95 -12.24
N SER A 85 8.26 -14.11 -12.84
CA SER A 85 7.42 -14.88 -13.76
C SER A 85 7.04 -16.25 -13.20
N GLY A 86 7.51 -16.58 -12.00
CA GLY A 86 7.16 -17.83 -11.33
C GLY A 86 7.42 -17.73 -9.83
N TYR A 87 6.56 -18.41 -9.08
CA TYR A 87 6.68 -18.60 -7.64
C TYR A 87 6.18 -19.99 -7.28
N ALA A 88 6.88 -20.69 -6.41
CA ALA A 88 6.41 -21.94 -5.84
C ALA A 88 6.73 -21.98 -4.34
N LEU A 89 5.89 -22.66 -3.59
CA LEU A 89 6.04 -22.85 -2.16
C LEU A 89 5.91 -24.34 -1.82
N ASP A 90 6.68 -24.81 -0.85
CA ASP A 90 6.55 -26.15 -0.32
C ASP A 90 5.21 -26.34 0.41
N ILE A 91 4.43 -27.27 -0.10
CA ILE A 91 3.20 -27.75 0.54
C ILE A 91 3.37 -29.25 0.81
N ASN A 92 3.52 -29.61 2.07
CA ASN A 92 3.68 -30.99 2.52
C ASN A 92 4.86 -31.73 1.84
N GLY A 93 6.00 -31.04 1.69
CA GLY A 93 7.23 -31.62 1.10
C GLY A 93 7.27 -31.62 -0.43
N LYS A 94 6.30 -30.98 -1.08
CA LYS A 94 6.26 -30.85 -2.56
C LYS A 94 6.09 -29.38 -2.96
N LEU A 95 6.95 -28.89 -3.83
CA LEU A 95 6.81 -27.56 -4.41
C LEU A 95 5.53 -27.48 -5.26
N ARG A 96 4.64 -26.56 -4.90
CA ARG A 96 3.43 -26.24 -5.65
C ARG A 96 3.61 -24.88 -6.32
N ASN A 97 3.33 -24.84 -7.62
CA ASN A 97 3.37 -23.60 -8.39
C ASN A 97 2.21 -22.68 -8.01
N ALA A 98 2.52 -21.40 -7.88
CA ALA A 98 1.55 -20.35 -7.66
C ALA A 98 0.74 -20.06 -8.93
N VAL A 99 -0.44 -19.47 -8.71
CA VAL A 99 -1.31 -18.98 -9.78
C VAL A 99 -1.46 -17.46 -9.67
N PRO A 100 -1.64 -16.75 -10.81
CA PRO A 100 -1.87 -15.31 -10.81
C PRO A 100 -3.23 -14.97 -10.18
N VAL A 101 -3.20 -14.06 -9.21
CA VAL A 101 -4.38 -13.55 -8.48
C VAL A 101 -4.28 -12.04 -8.39
N GLU A 102 -5.40 -11.34 -8.45
CA GLU A 102 -5.41 -9.89 -8.22
C GLU A 102 -4.81 -9.56 -6.86
N LYS A 103 -3.92 -8.55 -6.79
CA LYS A 103 -3.13 -8.23 -5.59
C LYS A 103 -4.01 -8.03 -4.36
N GLU A 104 -5.11 -7.30 -4.53
CA GLU A 104 -6.08 -7.03 -3.47
C GLU A 104 -6.76 -8.32 -3.00
N LYS A 105 -7.12 -9.19 -3.94
CA LYS A 105 -7.71 -10.51 -3.64
C LYS A 105 -6.70 -11.42 -2.93
N ALA A 106 -5.46 -11.42 -3.36
CA ALA A 106 -4.40 -12.17 -2.70
C ALA A 106 -4.20 -11.70 -1.25
N LYS A 107 -4.26 -10.38 -1.00
CA LYS A 107 -4.17 -9.80 0.34
C LYS A 107 -5.36 -10.22 1.22
N GLU A 108 -6.60 -10.12 0.71
CA GLU A 108 -7.81 -10.59 1.39
C GLU A 108 -7.67 -12.05 1.84
N VAL A 109 -7.29 -12.91 0.91
CA VAL A 109 -7.15 -14.36 1.16
C VAL A 109 -6.03 -14.64 2.15
N TYR A 110 -4.88 -13.96 2.00
CA TYR A 110 -3.74 -14.07 2.92
C TYR A 110 -4.15 -13.74 4.37
N GLU A 111 -4.77 -12.59 4.59
CA GLU A 111 -5.19 -12.15 5.93
C GLU A 111 -6.21 -13.10 6.56
N THR A 112 -7.12 -13.63 5.74
CA THR A 112 -8.17 -14.53 6.21
C THR A 112 -7.64 -15.92 6.56
N ILE A 113 -6.77 -16.48 5.70
CA ILE A 113 -6.21 -17.82 5.89
C ILE A 113 -5.17 -17.84 7.01
N LYS A 114 -4.34 -16.80 7.13
CA LYS A 114 -3.35 -16.67 8.19
C LYS A 114 -3.95 -16.82 9.59
N LYS A 115 -5.18 -16.34 9.80
CA LYS A 115 -5.93 -16.50 11.06
C LYS A 115 -6.24 -17.96 11.42
N ARG A 116 -6.20 -18.88 10.43
CA ARG A 116 -6.37 -20.33 10.62
C ARG A 116 -5.05 -21.07 10.84
N ASN A 117 -3.93 -20.35 11.00
CA ASN A 117 -2.55 -20.90 11.06
C ASN A 117 -2.16 -21.78 9.86
N VAL A 118 -2.69 -21.45 8.69
CA VAL A 118 -2.35 -22.04 7.40
C VAL A 118 -1.53 -21.04 6.60
N ASP A 119 -0.62 -21.49 5.77
CA ASP A 119 0.24 -20.63 4.94
C ASP A 119 -0.36 -20.42 3.54
N PRO A 120 -0.96 -19.27 3.24
CA PRO A 120 -1.18 -18.88 1.86
C PRO A 120 0.11 -18.22 1.35
N GLY A 121 0.91 -18.93 0.57
CA GLY A 121 2.10 -18.33 -0.05
C GLY A 121 1.70 -17.24 -1.04
N VAL A 122 2.23 -16.05 -0.88
CA VAL A 122 1.97 -14.91 -1.76
C VAL A 122 3.29 -14.26 -2.17
N LEU A 123 3.51 -14.09 -3.47
CA LEU A 123 4.55 -13.22 -4.01
C LEU A 123 3.90 -11.99 -4.64
N GLU A 124 4.20 -10.82 -4.12
CA GLU A 124 3.67 -9.54 -4.57
C GLU A 124 4.77 -8.57 -4.99
N LYS A 125 4.49 -7.68 -5.93
CA LYS A 125 5.33 -6.53 -6.24
C LYS A 125 5.02 -5.44 -5.23
N VAL A 126 6.06 -4.93 -4.56
CA VAL A 126 6.00 -3.77 -3.70
C VAL A 126 6.75 -2.62 -4.35
N GLU A 127 6.73 -1.45 -3.75
CA GLU A 127 7.31 -0.26 -4.35
C GLU A 127 8.78 -0.40 -4.77
N GLY A 128 9.13 0.32 -5.79
CA GLY A 128 10.33 0.09 -6.56
C GLY A 128 10.20 -1.17 -7.41
N ASN A 129 11.31 -1.80 -7.77
CA ASN A 129 11.28 -3.11 -8.44
C ASN A 129 11.57 -4.24 -7.45
N ASN A 130 10.90 -4.22 -6.29
CA ASN A 130 11.02 -5.21 -5.23
C ASN A 130 9.85 -6.19 -5.25
N PHE A 131 10.16 -7.46 -5.04
CA PHE A 131 9.17 -8.53 -4.93
C PHE A 131 9.25 -9.14 -3.54
N ARG A 132 8.11 -9.23 -2.88
CA ARG A 132 8.03 -9.65 -1.49
C ARG A 132 7.17 -10.90 -1.34
N THR A 133 7.66 -11.84 -0.55
CA THR A 133 6.86 -12.96 -0.08
C THR A 133 6.96 -13.07 1.44
N THR A 134 5.85 -13.48 2.06
CA THR A 134 5.81 -13.83 3.47
C THR A 134 5.62 -15.33 3.59
N VAL A 135 6.43 -15.99 4.39
CA VAL A 135 6.44 -17.43 4.61
C VAL A 135 6.01 -17.71 6.04
N TYR A 136 4.89 -18.41 6.23
CA TYR A 136 4.29 -18.74 7.53
C TYR A 136 3.48 -20.04 7.42
N PRO A 137 3.48 -20.93 8.41
CA PRO A 137 4.37 -20.96 9.57
C PRO A 137 5.72 -21.60 9.24
N ILE A 138 6.81 -21.09 9.81
CA ILE A 138 8.07 -21.82 9.86
C ILE A 138 8.11 -22.53 11.22
N ALA A 139 7.96 -23.85 11.23
CA ALA A 139 7.85 -24.67 12.42
C ALA A 139 9.08 -24.51 13.33
N PRO A 140 8.94 -24.59 14.67
CA PRO A 140 10.06 -24.49 15.60
C PRO A 140 11.01 -25.71 15.53
N ASN A 141 12.17 -25.60 16.20
CA ASN A 141 13.12 -26.68 16.43
C ASN A 141 13.64 -27.35 15.14
N GLY A 142 14.04 -26.53 14.17
CA GLY A 142 14.64 -27.00 12.93
C GLY A 142 13.65 -27.19 11.77
N GLY A 143 12.40 -26.72 11.92
CA GLY A 143 11.42 -26.75 10.84
C GLY A 143 11.89 -25.93 9.64
N GLU A 144 11.64 -26.45 8.43
CA GLU A 144 12.09 -25.89 7.17
C GLU A 144 10.90 -25.50 6.27
N ARG A 145 11.11 -24.48 5.45
CA ARG A 145 10.18 -24.08 4.38
C ARG A 145 10.96 -23.76 3.12
N THR A 146 10.54 -24.32 2.01
CA THR A 146 11.17 -24.11 0.70
C THR A 146 10.33 -23.20 -0.15
N LEU A 147 10.95 -22.19 -0.73
CA LEU A 147 10.36 -21.30 -1.71
C LEU A 147 11.22 -21.20 -2.97
N GLN A 148 10.59 -20.96 -4.10
CA GLN A 148 11.26 -20.80 -5.38
C GLN A 148 10.71 -19.62 -6.14
N ILE A 149 11.59 -18.81 -6.74
CA ILE A 149 11.25 -17.67 -7.59
C ILE A 149 11.92 -17.82 -8.94
N THR A 150 11.19 -17.49 -10.01
CA THR A 150 11.72 -17.46 -11.38
C THR A 150 11.52 -16.09 -11.99
N TYR A 151 12.53 -15.62 -12.73
CA TYR A 151 12.47 -14.38 -13.52
C TYR A 151 13.35 -14.48 -14.77
N HIS A 152 13.03 -13.66 -15.78
CA HIS A 152 13.79 -13.55 -17.02
C HIS A 152 14.54 -12.21 -17.04
N ASP A 153 15.80 -12.23 -17.51
CA ASP A 153 16.63 -11.02 -17.63
C ASP A 153 17.31 -10.97 -18.99
N GLU A 154 17.60 -9.75 -19.44
CA GLU A 154 18.31 -9.48 -20.69
C GLU A 154 19.79 -9.26 -20.42
N LEU A 155 20.67 -10.01 -21.08
CA LEU A 155 22.11 -9.84 -21.00
C LEU A 155 22.51 -8.45 -21.55
N LYS A 156 23.26 -7.68 -20.77
CA LYS A 156 23.75 -6.36 -21.16
C LYS A 156 24.95 -6.45 -22.09
N LYS A 157 24.96 -5.65 -23.15
CA LYS A 157 26.12 -5.59 -24.05
C LYS A 157 27.19 -4.67 -23.47
N SER A 158 28.43 -5.14 -23.49
CA SER A 158 29.63 -4.39 -23.10
C SER A 158 30.73 -4.59 -24.14
N GLY A 159 30.94 -3.60 -25.01
CA GLY A 159 31.84 -3.75 -26.15
C GLY A 159 31.38 -4.82 -27.12
N ASN A 160 32.19 -5.88 -27.33
CA ASN A 160 31.90 -6.99 -28.25
C ASN A 160 31.43 -8.26 -27.54
N VAL A 161 30.99 -8.16 -26.28
CA VAL A 161 30.49 -9.29 -25.48
C VAL A 161 29.12 -8.98 -24.89
N TYR A 162 28.29 -10.01 -24.72
CA TYR A 162 27.14 -9.95 -23.82
C TYR A 162 27.56 -10.41 -22.44
N GLN A 163 27.11 -9.71 -21.44
CA GLN A 163 27.47 -9.93 -20.04
C GLN A 163 26.26 -10.38 -19.25
N TYR A 164 26.41 -11.50 -18.59
CA TYR A 164 25.50 -11.96 -17.54
C TYR A 164 26.13 -11.64 -16.18
N PHE A 165 25.39 -10.92 -15.34
CA PHE A 165 25.82 -10.55 -14.00
C PHE A 165 24.80 -11.01 -12.96
N LEU A 166 25.28 -11.80 -11.99
CA LEU A 166 24.48 -12.24 -10.83
C LEU A 166 25.19 -11.86 -9.53
N PRO A 167 24.64 -10.97 -8.72
CA PRO A 167 25.22 -10.61 -7.44
C PRO A 167 25.06 -11.77 -6.43
N LEU A 168 26.17 -12.14 -5.78
CA LEU A 168 26.23 -13.25 -4.81
C LEU A 168 26.83 -12.80 -3.46
N ASN A 169 26.91 -11.51 -3.19
CA ASN A 169 27.58 -10.98 -2.01
C ASN A 169 26.69 -11.09 -0.77
N TYR A 170 26.54 -12.32 -0.24
CA TYR A 170 25.73 -12.61 0.94
C TYR A 170 26.48 -12.30 2.23
N THR A 171 25.78 -11.72 3.22
CA THR A 171 26.37 -11.37 4.51
C THR A 171 26.51 -12.54 5.47
N GLN A 172 25.74 -13.63 5.25
CA GLN A 172 25.72 -14.82 6.11
C GLN A 172 26.35 -16.03 5.43
N GLN A 173 26.84 -16.97 6.23
CA GLN A 173 27.26 -18.28 5.78
C GLN A 173 26.03 -19.14 5.47
N ILE A 174 26.06 -19.86 4.34
CA ILE A 174 24.96 -20.68 3.84
C ILE A 174 25.39 -22.15 3.96
N PRO A 175 24.69 -22.98 4.74
CA PRO A 175 25.06 -24.38 4.96
C PRO A 175 25.10 -25.20 3.66
N GLU A 176 24.18 -24.97 2.72
CA GLU A 176 24.18 -25.62 1.42
C GLU A 176 24.03 -24.60 0.29
N PHE A 177 25.05 -24.42 -0.53
CA PHE A 177 25.09 -23.51 -1.66
C PHE A 177 25.30 -24.26 -2.97
N ILE A 178 24.36 -24.10 -3.92
CA ILE A 178 24.42 -24.70 -5.25
C ILE A 178 24.21 -23.63 -6.28
N ILE A 179 25.08 -23.58 -7.29
CA ILE A 179 24.87 -22.71 -8.45
C ILE A 179 25.17 -23.47 -9.73
N LYS A 180 24.26 -23.38 -10.70
CA LYS A 180 24.35 -24.05 -11.99
C LYS A 180 23.98 -23.06 -13.10
N THR A 181 24.85 -22.94 -14.09
CA THR A 181 24.58 -22.17 -15.30
C THR A 181 24.66 -23.06 -16.51
N THR A 182 23.61 -23.05 -17.34
CA THR A 182 23.52 -23.79 -18.60
C THR A 182 23.36 -22.79 -19.73
N VAL A 183 24.23 -22.85 -20.71
CA VAL A 183 24.23 -21.95 -21.89
C VAL A 183 23.92 -22.81 -23.13
N PHE A 184 22.83 -22.49 -23.79
CA PHE A 184 22.34 -23.24 -24.97
C PHE A 184 22.80 -22.57 -26.27
N GLN A 185 23.00 -23.38 -27.31
CA GLN A 185 23.26 -22.95 -28.68
C GLN A 185 24.47 -22.01 -28.82
N SER A 186 25.43 -22.11 -27.90
CA SER A 186 26.67 -21.33 -27.97
C SER A 186 27.79 -22.20 -28.53
N THR A 187 28.44 -21.72 -29.57
CA THR A 187 29.64 -22.34 -30.13
C THR A 187 30.92 -21.80 -29.50
N GLU A 188 30.84 -20.59 -28.94
CA GLU A 188 31.96 -19.93 -28.31
C GLU A 188 31.97 -20.23 -26.80
N THR A 189 33.16 -20.42 -26.25
CA THR A 189 33.33 -20.67 -24.81
C THR A 189 32.92 -19.48 -24.00
N PRO A 190 31.98 -19.59 -23.05
CA PRO A 190 31.69 -18.53 -22.11
C PRO A 190 32.93 -18.21 -21.25
N ILE A 191 33.21 -16.93 -21.04
CA ILE A 191 34.38 -16.45 -20.30
C ILE A 191 33.93 -16.02 -18.91
N LEU A 192 34.50 -16.66 -17.87
CA LEU A 192 34.24 -16.32 -16.48
C LEU A 192 35.16 -15.18 -16.05
N GLU A 193 34.61 -13.97 -15.90
CA GLU A 193 35.38 -12.80 -15.38
C GLU A 193 35.44 -12.83 -13.85
N GLU A 194 34.29 -13.10 -13.20
CA GLU A 194 34.18 -13.26 -11.76
C GLU A 194 33.32 -14.50 -11.48
N LYS A 195 33.72 -15.31 -10.53
CA LYS A 195 33.01 -16.54 -10.16
C LYS A 195 33.12 -16.81 -8.67
N PRO A 196 32.20 -17.61 -8.09
CA PRO A 196 32.35 -18.16 -6.76
C PRO A 196 33.70 -18.88 -6.58
N ASP A 197 34.25 -18.83 -5.38
CA ASP A 197 35.54 -19.49 -5.11
C ASP A 197 35.48 -20.99 -5.40
N GLY A 198 36.63 -21.57 -5.80
CA GLY A 198 36.78 -23.00 -6.11
C GLY A 198 36.40 -23.37 -7.54
N GLU A 199 36.03 -24.63 -7.73
CA GLU A 199 35.76 -25.17 -9.06
C GLU A 199 34.37 -24.73 -9.56
N TYR A 200 34.37 -23.89 -10.55
CA TYR A 200 33.18 -23.51 -11.35
C TYR A 200 33.68 -23.20 -12.77
N ASN A 201 33.60 -24.19 -13.64
CA ASN A 201 34.14 -24.10 -15.00
C ASN A 201 33.10 -24.63 -15.97
N PHE A 202 33.05 -24.05 -17.18
CA PHE A 202 32.18 -24.56 -18.23
C PHE A 202 32.71 -25.84 -18.86
N VAL A 203 31.85 -26.82 -18.98
CA VAL A 203 32.06 -28.08 -19.72
C VAL A 203 31.07 -28.11 -20.85
N GLN A 204 31.58 -28.39 -22.06
CA GLN A 204 30.77 -28.48 -23.28
C GLN A 204 30.26 -29.89 -23.54
N LYS A 205 28.97 -29.99 -23.85
CA LYS A 205 28.33 -31.21 -24.40
C LYS A 205 27.49 -30.83 -25.61
N GLY A 206 27.97 -31.12 -26.82
CA GLY A 206 27.33 -30.66 -28.05
C GLY A 206 27.30 -29.12 -28.11
N ASN A 207 26.12 -28.52 -28.29
CA ASN A 207 25.91 -27.07 -28.34
C ASN A 207 25.51 -26.49 -26.97
N VAL A 208 25.76 -27.22 -25.88
CA VAL A 208 25.40 -26.77 -24.52
C VAL A 208 26.65 -26.72 -23.66
N TRP A 209 26.84 -25.58 -22.98
CA TRP A 209 27.85 -25.39 -21.96
C TRP A 209 27.21 -25.40 -20.57
N THR A 210 27.79 -26.13 -19.64
CA THR A 210 27.29 -26.20 -18.24
C THR A 210 28.42 -25.97 -17.27
N ALA A 211 28.20 -25.10 -16.30
CA ALA A 211 29.06 -24.93 -15.13
C ALA A 211 28.20 -25.14 -13.88
N GLU A 212 28.73 -25.87 -12.91
CA GLU A 212 28.02 -26.19 -11.67
C GLU A 212 29.00 -26.29 -10.51
N THR A 213 28.60 -25.80 -9.32
CA THR A 213 29.32 -26.06 -8.08
C THR A 213 28.36 -26.26 -6.92
N HIS A 214 28.75 -27.16 -6.01
CA HIS A 214 28.07 -27.44 -4.77
C HIS A 214 29.04 -27.24 -3.60
N LYS A 215 28.64 -26.41 -2.63
CA LYS A 215 29.46 -26.05 -1.47
C LYS A 215 28.67 -26.17 -0.18
N THR A 216 29.38 -26.53 0.87
CA THR A 216 28.85 -26.58 2.23
C THR A 216 29.49 -25.48 3.06
N ASP A 217 28.70 -24.90 3.98
CA ASP A 217 29.15 -23.85 4.90
C ASP A 217 29.90 -22.70 4.19
N TYR A 218 29.32 -22.25 3.06
CA TYR A 218 29.95 -21.27 2.18
C TYR A 218 29.36 -19.87 2.35
N LYS A 219 30.23 -18.88 2.41
CA LYS A 219 29.84 -17.47 2.36
C LYS A 219 30.19 -16.92 0.98
N PRO A 220 29.22 -16.68 0.09
CA PRO A 220 29.49 -16.10 -1.22
C PRO A 220 29.91 -14.64 -1.05
N GLU A 221 31.15 -14.30 -1.43
CA GLU A 221 31.74 -12.94 -1.37
C GLU A 221 32.07 -12.41 -2.76
N LYS A 222 32.00 -13.26 -3.80
CA LYS A 222 32.26 -12.91 -5.20
C LYS A 222 31.01 -13.11 -6.02
N ASN A 223 30.73 -12.18 -6.92
CA ASN A 223 29.64 -12.27 -7.86
C ASN A 223 29.91 -13.31 -8.95
N LEU A 224 28.90 -13.63 -9.72
CA LEU A 224 29.08 -14.36 -10.97
C LEU A 224 28.97 -13.39 -12.15
N ASN A 225 30.07 -13.27 -12.90
CA ASN A 225 30.15 -12.46 -14.10
C ASN A 225 30.62 -13.30 -15.27
N ILE A 226 29.79 -13.45 -16.31
CA ILE A 226 30.05 -14.31 -17.47
C ILE A 226 29.96 -13.45 -18.73
N ASN A 227 31.01 -13.45 -19.54
CA ASN A 227 31.04 -12.82 -20.84
C ASN A 227 30.82 -13.84 -21.97
N PHE A 228 29.96 -13.49 -22.89
CA PHE A 228 29.64 -14.25 -24.08
C PHE A 228 30.15 -13.51 -25.31
N PRO A 229 31.29 -13.95 -25.90
CA PRO A 229 31.79 -13.38 -27.14
C PRO A 229 30.75 -13.47 -28.25
N GLN A 230 30.58 -12.40 -29.02
CA GLN A 230 29.70 -12.41 -30.18
C GLN A 230 30.45 -12.92 -31.40
N ARG A 231 29.82 -13.84 -32.12
CA ARG A 231 30.30 -14.26 -33.43
C ARG A 231 29.79 -13.33 -34.53
N GLU A 232 30.64 -12.89 -35.42
CA GLU A 232 30.20 -12.20 -36.63
C GLU A 232 29.27 -13.12 -37.43
N GLY A 233 28.06 -12.65 -37.77
CA GLY A 233 27.05 -13.41 -38.49
C GLY A 233 26.10 -14.27 -37.64
N SER A 234 26.08 -14.12 -36.32
CA SER A 234 25.06 -14.73 -35.46
C SER A 234 23.63 -14.29 -35.85
N GLN A 235 22.68 -15.21 -35.79
CA GLN A 235 21.27 -14.91 -36.02
C GLN A 235 20.80 -13.85 -35.00
N ASN A 236 20.46 -12.67 -35.48
CA ASN A 236 20.00 -11.58 -34.64
C ASN A 236 18.46 -11.57 -34.47
N ILE A 237 17.77 -12.47 -35.17
CA ILE A 237 16.31 -12.58 -35.13
C ILE A 237 15.94 -14.00 -34.75
N LEU A 238 15.07 -14.12 -33.79
CA LEU A 238 14.59 -15.39 -33.20
C LEU A 238 13.06 -15.38 -33.19
N MET A 239 12.48 -16.51 -33.56
CA MET A 239 11.02 -16.68 -33.66
C MET A 239 10.56 -17.87 -32.83
N GLN A 240 9.49 -17.68 -32.07
CA GLN A 240 8.79 -18.75 -31.34
C GLN A 240 7.37 -18.85 -31.87
N GLN A 241 7.06 -20.00 -32.47
CA GLN A 241 5.71 -20.27 -32.94
C GLN A 241 4.76 -20.44 -31.76
N ALA A 242 3.61 -19.76 -31.82
CA ALA A 242 2.53 -19.89 -30.84
C ALA A 242 1.52 -20.95 -31.31
N SER A 243 0.56 -21.27 -30.47
CA SER A 243 -0.60 -22.09 -30.86
C SER A 243 -1.52 -21.25 -31.74
N GLY A 244 -1.38 -21.39 -33.07
CA GLY A 244 -2.12 -20.65 -34.09
C GLY A 244 -1.23 -20.19 -35.24
N ASP A 245 -1.71 -19.27 -36.07
CA ASP A 245 -1.01 -18.79 -37.27
C ASP A 245 -0.13 -17.54 -36.97
N PHE A 246 0.37 -17.41 -35.76
CA PHE A 246 1.26 -16.30 -35.39
C PHE A 246 2.49 -16.77 -34.64
N SER A 247 3.52 -15.93 -34.66
CA SER A 247 4.78 -16.19 -33.98
C SER A 247 5.23 -14.97 -33.17
N TYR A 248 5.79 -15.20 -31.99
CA TYR A 248 6.54 -14.17 -31.27
C TYR A 248 7.91 -14.02 -31.91
N PHE A 249 8.37 -12.78 -32.09
CA PHE A 249 9.72 -12.51 -32.55
C PHE A 249 10.54 -11.70 -31.55
N LEU A 250 11.83 -11.91 -31.58
CA LEU A 250 12.84 -11.11 -30.92
C LEU A 250 13.90 -10.73 -31.97
N ALA A 251 14.03 -9.44 -32.26
CA ALA A 251 15.04 -8.91 -33.17
C ALA A 251 16.06 -8.09 -32.40
N ASN A 252 17.31 -8.52 -32.42
CA ASN A 252 18.44 -7.83 -31.83
C ASN A 252 19.20 -7.05 -32.90
N LEU A 253 19.15 -5.74 -32.82
CA LEU A 253 19.82 -4.85 -33.75
C LEU A 253 21.10 -4.31 -33.15
N ASN A 254 22.24 -4.69 -33.74
CA ASN A 254 23.53 -4.10 -33.40
C ASN A 254 23.54 -2.64 -33.81
N MET A 255 23.59 -1.75 -32.86
CA MET A 255 23.65 -0.32 -33.10
C MET A 255 25.03 0.20 -32.67
N LEU A 256 25.58 1.12 -33.45
CA LEU A 256 26.73 1.91 -33.04
C LEU A 256 26.19 3.30 -32.72
N PRO A 257 25.87 3.58 -31.46
CA PRO A 257 25.27 4.86 -31.08
C PRO A 257 26.27 5.95 -31.27
N ASN A 258 26.06 6.82 -32.27
CA ASN A 258 26.77 8.09 -32.38
C ASN A 258 25.99 9.11 -31.58
N GLU A 259 26.61 9.70 -30.58
CA GLU A 259 26.04 10.82 -29.87
C GLU A 259 26.16 12.07 -30.72
N ARG A 260 25.06 12.79 -30.91
CA ARG A 260 25.02 14.07 -31.59
C ARG A 260 25.24 15.18 -30.55
N ALA A 261 26.15 16.09 -30.83
CA ALA A 261 26.29 17.28 -29.99
C ALA A 261 24.95 18.05 -29.97
N LYS A 262 24.44 18.37 -28.79
CA LYS A 262 23.28 19.24 -28.63
C LYS A 262 23.72 20.65 -28.26
N LYS A 263 22.93 21.65 -28.62
CA LYS A 263 23.10 22.99 -28.10
C LYS A 263 22.76 22.96 -26.60
N LEU A 264 23.74 23.29 -25.77
CA LEU A 264 23.54 23.36 -24.34
C LEU A 264 22.58 24.50 -23.97
N PRO A 265 21.71 24.31 -22.95
CA PRO A 265 20.74 25.31 -22.53
C PRO A 265 21.42 26.52 -21.88
N ASN A 266 20.82 27.70 -22.05
CA ASN A 266 21.21 28.90 -21.33
C ASN A 266 20.56 29.02 -19.96
N GLN A 267 19.40 28.37 -19.78
CA GLN A 267 18.66 28.33 -18.54
C GLN A 267 18.18 26.90 -18.24
N ILE A 268 18.44 26.41 -17.04
CA ILE A 268 17.94 25.13 -16.56
C ILE A 268 17.13 25.32 -15.28
N ALA A 269 16.10 24.50 -15.13
CA ALA A 269 15.44 24.31 -13.85
C ALA A 269 16.06 23.11 -13.13
N VAL A 270 16.49 23.29 -11.91
CA VAL A 270 16.80 22.21 -10.99
C VAL A 270 15.58 22.04 -10.09
N LEU A 271 14.77 21.03 -10.39
CA LEU A 271 13.64 20.64 -9.59
C LEU A 271 14.09 19.54 -8.61
N TRP A 272 14.07 19.89 -7.34
CA TRP A 272 14.62 19.08 -6.27
C TRP A 272 13.52 18.56 -5.39
N ASP A 273 13.36 17.26 -5.35
CA ASP A 273 12.44 16.60 -4.42
C ASP A 273 13.05 16.67 -3.02
N ASN A 274 12.39 17.42 -2.16
CA ASN A 274 12.77 17.62 -0.76
C ASN A 274 11.73 17.05 0.23
N SER A 275 10.93 16.08 -0.23
CA SER A 275 10.08 15.27 0.61
C SER A 275 10.89 14.45 1.63
N LEU A 276 10.22 13.83 2.58
CA LEU A 276 10.88 13.00 3.59
C LEU A 276 11.63 11.83 2.95
N SER A 277 11.06 11.17 1.94
CA SER A 277 11.71 10.08 1.20
C SER A 277 12.95 10.54 0.44
N GLY A 278 12.97 11.81 -0.01
CA GLY A 278 14.09 12.43 -0.72
C GLY A 278 15.41 12.39 0.05
N LYS A 279 15.38 12.31 1.39
CA LYS A 279 16.61 12.16 2.21
C LYS A 279 17.37 10.86 1.94
N ASN A 280 16.69 9.83 1.42
CA ASN A 280 17.24 8.50 1.18
C ASN A 280 17.98 8.40 -0.16
N ARG A 281 17.96 9.45 -0.98
CA ARG A 281 18.74 9.51 -2.21
C ARG A 281 20.24 9.70 -1.91
N ASP A 282 21.10 9.22 -2.78
CA ASP A 282 22.55 9.42 -2.69
C ASP A 282 22.95 10.78 -3.27
N HIS A 283 22.85 11.82 -2.45
CA HIS A 283 23.16 13.19 -2.85
C HIS A 283 24.62 13.37 -3.28
N ALA A 284 25.55 12.51 -2.82
CA ALA A 284 26.93 12.58 -3.26
C ALA A 284 27.06 12.25 -4.75
N LYS A 285 26.36 11.21 -5.23
CA LYS A 285 26.29 10.88 -6.66
C LYS A 285 25.61 11.99 -7.47
N GLU A 286 24.55 12.58 -6.93
CA GLU A 286 23.85 13.70 -7.59
C GLU A 286 24.75 14.92 -7.75
N PHE A 287 25.53 15.25 -6.72
CA PHE A 287 26.50 16.35 -6.80
C PHE A 287 27.66 16.05 -7.76
N ILE A 288 28.15 14.80 -7.83
CA ILE A 288 29.15 14.42 -8.83
C ILE A 288 28.59 14.62 -10.26
N LEU A 289 27.34 14.23 -10.51
CA LEU A 289 26.71 14.47 -11.80
C LEU A 289 26.66 15.95 -12.15
N LEU A 290 26.25 16.80 -11.20
CA LEU A 290 26.21 18.26 -11.38
C LEU A 290 27.61 18.87 -11.54
N ASP A 291 28.62 18.38 -10.80
CA ASP A 291 30.04 18.80 -10.98
C ASP A 291 30.49 18.55 -12.42
N GLU A 292 30.22 17.36 -12.98
CA GLU A 292 30.60 17.03 -14.36
C GLU A 292 29.80 17.82 -15.40
N TYR A 293 28.51 18.08 -15.12
CA TYR A 293 27.68 18.88 -16.00
C TYR A 293 28.16 20.33 -16.10
N PHE A 294 28.49 21.00 -14.98
CA PHE A 294 28.92 22.39 -14.96
C PHE A 294 30.38 22.58 -15.45
N LYS A 295 31.18 21.51 -15.46
CA LYS A 295 32.47 21.52 -16.17
C LYS A 295 32.29 21.65 -17.69
N ALA A 296 31.21 21.11 -18.23
CA ALA A 296 30.92 21.15 -19.66
C ALA A 296 30.05 22.36 -20.03
N ASN A 297 29.02 22.69 -19.26
CA ASN A 297 28.15 23.84 -19.43
C ASN A 297 28.58 24.96 -18.45
N THR A 298 29.65 25.64 -18.77
CA THR A 298 30.34 26.59 -17.87
C THR A 298 29.57 27.88 -17.61
N ASN A 299 28.60 28.23 -18.49
CA ASN A 299 27.87 29.49 -18.38
C ASN A 299 26.36 29.24 -18.55
N VAL A 300 25.65 29.10 -17.44
CA VAL A 300 24.22 28.77 -17.41
C VAL A 300 23.52 29.41 -16.22
N THR A 301 22.30 29.85 -16.42
CA THR A 301 21.44 30.31 -15.35
C THR A 301 20.62 29.11 -14.78
N VAL A 302 20.73 28.88 -13.50
CA VAL A 302 20.01 27.80 -12.81
C VAL A 302 18.93 28.38 -11.91
N LYS A 303 17.67 28.01 -12.14
CA LYS A 303 16.57 28.29 -11.22
C LYS A 303 16.24 27.03 -10.44
N THR A 304 16.16 27.14 -9.13
CA THR A 304 15.83 26.01 -8.27
C THR A 304 14.37 26.01 -7.91
N TYR A 305 13.77 24.83 -7.85
CA TYR A 305 12.42 24.57 -7.43
C TYR A 305 12.44 23.37 -6.49
N PHE A 306 11.50 23.34 -5.54
CA PHE A 306 11.39 22.27 -4.57
C PHE A 306 9.99 21.65 -4.63
N ILE A 307 9.93 20.34 -4.47
CA ILE A 307 8.69 19.60 -4.38
C ILE A 307 8.70 18.70 -3.15
N SER A 308 7.65 18.82 -2.35
CA SER A 308 7.23 17.91 -1.30
C SER A 308 5.70 17.87 -1.30
N ASN A 309 5.02 18.10 -0.18
CA ASN A 309 3.58 18.36 -0.15
C ASN A 309 3.18 19.73 -0.72
N THR A 310 4.14 20.54 -1.09
CA THR A 310 3.97 21.83 -1.78
C THR A 310 5.03 21.98 -2.86
N PHE A 311 4.72 22.82 -3.86
CA PHE A 311 5.69 23.25 -4.88
C PHE A 311 6.20 24.65 -4.55
N ASP A 312 7.48 24.76 -4.22
CA ASP A 312 8.08 26.01 -3.79
C ASP A 312 9.18 26.46 -4.75
N LYS A 313 9.21 27.77 -5.08
CA LYS A 313 10.25 28.38 -5.88
C LYS A 313 11.45 28.70 -4.98
N GLY A 314 12.64 28.21 -5.37
CA GLY A 314 13.89 28.54 -4.69
C GLY A 314 14.58 29.76 -5.25
N LYS A 315 15.91 29.76 -5.20
CA LYS A 315 16.77 30.85 -5.67
C LYS A 315 17.20 30.66 -7.12
N THR A 316 17.68 31.75 -7.72
CA THR A 316 18.32 31.74 -9.03
C THR A 316 19.82 31.92 -8.85
N PHE A 317 20.60 31.07 -9.54
CA PHE A 317 22.06 31.09 -9.54
C PHE A 317 22.58 31.31 -10.95
N LYS A 318 23.63 32.12 -11.08
CA LYS A 318 24.32 32.31 -12.33
C LYS A 318 25.67 31.59 -12.27
N ILE A 319 25.77 30.50 -13.00
CA ILE A 319 27.01 29.74 -13.09
C ILE A 319 27.89 30.44 -14.10
N THR A 320 29.15 30.74 -13.75
CA THR A 320 30.16 31.37 -14.61
C THR A 320 31.44 30.57 -14.47
N ASP A 321 32.08 30.26 -15.60
CA ASP A 321 33.31 29.45 -15.67
C ASP A 321 33.19 28.09 -14.92
N GLY A 322 32.02 27.54 -14.89
CA GLY A 322 31.72 26.27 -14.24
C GLY A 322 31.65 26.32 -12.69
N ASN A 323 31.80 27.51 -12.12
CA ASN A 323 31.74 27.67 -10.66
C ASN A 323 30.29 27.67 -10.15
N TRP A 324 29.87 26.56 -9.54
CA TRP A 324 28.55 26.38 -9.00
C TRP A 324 28.52 26.22 -7.45
N ASN A 325 29.60 26.64 -6.77
CA ASN A 325 29.74 26.45 -5.30
C ASN A 325 28.59 27.05 -4.48
N GLU A 326 28.03 28.18 -4.92
CA GLU A 326 26.89 28.77 -4.22
C GLU A 326 25.65 27.88 -4.31
N LEU A 327 25.33 27.33 -5.50
CA LEU A 327 24.26 26.39 -5.71
C LEU A 327 24.49 25.10 -4.92
N LYS A 328 25.73 24.56 -4.95
CA LYS A 328 26.11 23.36 -4.18
C LYS A 328 25.88 23.55 -2.69
N SER A 329 26.35 24.68 -2.15
CA SER A 329 26.14 25.04 -0.76
C SER A 329 24.64 25.24 -0.41
N TYR A 330 23.85 25.71 -1.36
CA TYR A 330 22.40 25.87 -1.17
C TYR A 330 21.69 24.52 -1.13
N LEU A 331 21.94 23.63 -2.10
CA LEU A 331 21.33 22.31 -2.16
C LEU A 331 21.76 21.39 -1.00
N SER A 332 23.02 21.51 -0.54
CA SER A 332 23.51 20.70 0.60
C SER A 332 22.86 21.04 1.94
N LYS A 333 22.17 22.18 2.02
CA LYS A 333 21.45 22.66 3.24
C LYS A 333 19.94 22.45 3.15
N VAL A 334 19.46 21.75 2.14
CA VAL A 334 18.03 21.48 1.99
C VAL A 334 17.55 20.56 3.10
N TYR A 335 16.43 20.93 3.71
CA TYR A 335 15.73 20.08 4.67
C TYR A 335 14.72 19.22 3.91
N TYR A 336 14.71 17.93 4.24
CA TYR A 336 13.81 16.94 3.65
C TYR A 336 12.67 16.67 4.61
N ASP A 337 11.43 17.00 4.22
CA ASP A 337 10.25 16.86 5.07
C ASP A 337 8.94 16.94 4.27
N GLY A 338 7.88 16.34 4.81
CA GLY A 338 6.59 16.21 4.14
C GLY A 338 6.51 15.04 3.18
N GLY A 339 5.31 14.64 2.81
CA GLY A 339 5.06 13.67 1.75
C GLY A 339 5.30 14.28 0.37
N THR A 340 5.30 13.45 -0.66
CA THR A 340 5.50 13.89 -2.05
C THR A 340 4.16 14.05 -2.76
N ASP A 341 3.87 15.25 -3.25
CA ASP A 341 2.65 15.57 -4.00
C ASP A 341 2.97 16.11 -5.40
N PHE A 342 3.01 15.22 -6.38
CA PHE A 342 3.22 15.63 -7.77
C PHE A 342 2.00 16.30 -8.41
N GLY A 343 0.84 16.30 -7.74
CA GLY A 343 -0.32 17.10 -8.14
C GLY A 343 -0.08 18.61 -8.01
N GLU A 344 0.88 19.01 -7.17
CA GLU A 344 1.28 20.40 -6.97
C GLU A 344 2.30 20.92 -7.99
N LEU A 345 2.89 20.04 -8.81
CA LEU A 345 3.85 20.43 -9.84
C LEU A 345 3.28 21.48 -10.79
N LYS A 346 4.09 22.47 -11.15
CA LYS A 346 3.73 23.56 -12.04
C LYS A 346 4.60 23.58 -13.30
N SER A 347 4.05 24.16 -14.37
CA SER A 347 4.79 24.33 -15.62
C SER A 347 6.00 25.23 -15.42
N LEU A 348 7.15 24.78 -15.92
CA LEU A 348 8.42 25.49 -15.88
C LEU A 348 8.75 26.01 -17.27
N GLN A 349 9.46 27.15 -17.35
CA GLN A 349 9.74 27.86 -18.62
C GLN A 349 11.19 27.75 -19.06
N GLU A 350 12.05 27.20 -18.23
CA GLU A 350 13.47 26.98 -18.50
C GLU A 350 13.66 26.08 -19.72
N ASP A 351 14.82 26.14 -20.35
CA ASP A 351 15.10 25.40 -21.59
C ASP A 351 15.06 23.89 -21.33
N GLU A 352 15.59 23.44 -20.19
CA GLU A 352 15.63 22.06 -19.73
C GLU A 352 15.34 21.96 -18.22
N ILE A 353 14.77 20.83 -17.81
CA ILE A 353 14.42 20.54 -16.40
C ILE A 353 15.25 19.35 -15.93
N PHE A 354 15.99 19.51 -14.84
CA PHE A 354 16.69 18.44 -14.13
C PHE A 354 15.88 18.11 -12.87
N PHE A 355 15.16 17.01 -12.92
CA PHE A 355 14.25 16.59 -11.84
C PHE A 355 14.87 15.47 -11.01
N PHE A 356 15.38 15.82 -9.83
CA PHE A 356 15.97 14.91 -8.87
C PHE A 356 14.87 14.36 -7.95
N THR A 357 14.51 13.10 -8.08
CA THR A 357 13.40 12.48 -7.33
C THR A 357 13.48 10.94 -7.37
N ASP A 358 12.75 10.27 -6.50
CA ASP A 358 12.49 8.83 -6.60
C ASP A 358 11.27 8.49 -7.50
N GLY A 359 10.52 9.49 -7.93
CA GLY A 359 9.36 9.31 -8.81
C GLY A 359 8.11 8.78 -8.15
N ILE A 360 8.05 8.78 -6.81
CA ILE A 360 6.91 8.29 -6.03
C ILE A 360 6.10 9.48 -5.52
N SER A 361 4.79 9.48 -5.75
CA SER A 361 3.87 10.51 -5.27
C SER A 361 2.99 9.94 -4.16
N SER A 362 3.41 10.10 -2.91
CA SER A 362 2.78 9.52 -1.73
C SER A 362 1.58 10.31 -1.20
N PHE A 363 1.43 11.60 -1.59
CA PHE A 363 0.44 12.51 -1.01
C PHE A 363 -0.47 13.18 -2.04
N GLY A 364 -0.39 12.81 -3.30
CA GLY A 364 -1.25 13.33 -4.36
C GLY A 364 -1.05 12.63 -5.69
N GLU A 365 -2.01 12.79 -6.61
CA GLU A 365 -1.90 12.19 -7.94
C GLU A 365 -1.08 13.07 -8.87
N MET A 366 -0.22 12.43 -9.67
CA MET A 366 0.59 13.12 -10.66
C MET A 366 -0.27 13.68 -11.79
N LYS A 367 -0.12 14.98 -12.05
CA LYS A 367 -0.63 15.66 -13.23
C LYS A 367 0.53 16.04 -14.15
N MET A 368 0.60 15.41 -15.32
CA MET A 368 1.65 15.73 -16.30
C MET A 368 1.35 17.07 -16.98
N ILE A 369 2.28 18.04 -16.83
CA ILE A 369 2.07 19.40 -17.35
C ILE A 369 3.26 19.95 -18.15
N TRP A 370 4.34 19.13 -18.37
CA TRP A 370 5.57 19.65 -18.97
C TRP A 370 5.64 19.42 -20.47
N ASN A 371 6.13 20.45 -21.15
CA ASN A 371 6.44 20.43 -22.58
C ASN A 371 7.93 20.73 -22.85
N LYS A 372 8.74 20.78 -21.82
CA LYS A 372 10.19 21.02 -21.90
C LYS A 372 10.96 19.72 -21.68
N PRO A 373 12.13 19.54 -22.32
CA PRO A 373 12.97 18.38 -22.08
C PRO A 373 13.23 18.21 -20.57
N THR A 374 12.78 17.11 -20.02
CA THR A 374 12.90 16.81 -18.59
C THR A 374 13.79 15.61 -18.39
N TYR A 375 14.90 15.82 -17.71
CA TYR A 375 15.83 14.78 -17.32
C TYR A 375 15.48 14.37 -15.90
N THR A 376 14.89 13.19 -15.75
CA THR A 376 14.63 12.63 -14.42
C THR A 376 15.89 11.92 -13.91
N ILE A 377 16.28 12.20 -12.69
CA ILE A 377 17.54 11.78 -12.10
C ILE A 377 17.23 11.13 -10.76
N SER A 378 17.60 9.86 -10.62
CA SER A 378 17.39 9.14 -9.36
C SER A 378 18.64 8.45 -8.88
N SER A 379 18.89 8.59 -7.60
CA SER A 379 19.90 7.86 -6.83
C SER A 379 19.26 6.98 -5.74
N SER A 380 17.90 6.85 -5.77
CA SER A 380 17.15 6.01 -4.86
C SER A 380 17.10 4.56 -5.34
N ASN A 381 17.25 3.61 -4.41
CA ASN A 381 17.10 2.18 -4.69
C ASN A 381 15.63 1.73 -4.79
N THR A 382 14.71 2.57 -4.34
CA THR A 382 13.27 2.32 -4.29
C THR A 382 12.48 3.20 -5.27
N ALA A 383 13.14 3.71 -6.31
CA ALA A 383 12.52 4.63 -7.27
C ALA A 383 11.47 3.95 -8.15
N ASN A 384 10.45 4.70 -8.55
CA ASN A 384 9.51 4.31 -9.59
C ASN A 384 10.10 4.55 -10.98
N PHE A 385 10.92 3.61 -11.44
CA PHE A 385 11.67 3.72 -12.69
C PHE A 385 10.77 3.91 -13.91
N ASN A 386 9.63 3.24 -13.96
CA ASN A 386 8.68 3.35 -15.07
C ASN A 386 8.13 4.77 -15.19
N GLN A 387 7.75 5.37 -14.07
CA GLN A 387 7.27 6.74 -14.02
C GLN A 387 8.36 7.74 -14.44
N LEU A 388 9.59 7.56 -13.96
CA LEU A 388 10.73 8.43 -14.29
C LEU A 388 11.08 8.36 -15.78
N LYS A 389 11.15 7.17 -16.36
CA LYS A 389 11.35 6.95 -17.79
C LYS A 389 10.23 7.57 -18.63
N TYR A 390 8.98 7.38 -18.20
CA TYR A 390 7.84 7.95 -18.91
C TYR A 390 7.91 9.47 -18.98
N ILE A 391 8.17 10.14 -17.83
CA ILE A 391 8.31 11.60 -17.78
C ILE A 391 9.38 12.07 -18.77
N SER A 392 10.57 11.47 -18.70
CA SER A 392 11.68 11.84 -19.55
C SER A 392 11.39 11.62 -21.03
N ASN A 393 10.94 10.42 -21.41
CA ASN A 393 10.66 10.07 -22.78
C ASN A 393 9.55 10.95 -23.41
N LYS A 394 8.49 11.20 -22.63
CA LYS A 394 7.37 12.04 -23.07
C LYS A 394 7.78 13.49 -23.35
N THR A 395 8.81 13.97 -22.67
CA THR A 395 9.31 15.35 -22.78
C THR A 395 10.58 15.48 -23.62
N ASN A 396 11.00 14.43 -24.31
CA ASN A 396 12.26 14.35 -25.06
C ASN A 396 13.53 14.56 -24.20
N GLY A 397 13.46 14.27 -22.92
CA GLY A 397 14.59 14.16 -22.02
C GLY A 397 15.11 12.72 -21.93
N GLU A 398 15.85 12.45 -20.85
CA GLU A 398 16.43 11.15 -20.55
C GLU A 398 16.28 10.83 -19.06
N PHE A 399 16.12 9.54 -18.73
CA PHE A 399 16.22 9.05 -17.37
C PHE A 399 17.67 8.68 -17.03
N LEU A 400 18.14 9.16 -15.88
CA LEU A 400 19.47 8.92 -15.36
C LEU A 400 19.38 8.15 -14.05
N ASN A 401 19.69 6.84 -14.10
CA ASN A 401 19.78 5.98 -12.93
C ASN A 401 21.21 6.01 -12.38
N LEU A 402 21.44 6.73 -11.29
CA LEU A 402 22.76 6.88 -10.66
C LEU A 402 23.17 5.68 -9.80
N ASN A 403 22.28 4.70 -9.60
CA ASN A 403 22.65 3.48 -8.89
C ASN A 403 23.28 2.44 -9.80
N GLU A 404 22.87 2.38 -11.07
CA GLU A 404 23.39 1.44 -12.03
C GLU A 404 24.53 2.02 -12.90
N ASN A 405 24.71 3.34 -12.89
CA ASN A 405 25.65 4.01 -13.75
C ASN A 405 26.57 4.97 -12.99
N ASP A 406 27.81 5.03 -13.40
CA ASP A 406 28.77 6.01 -12.91
C ASP A 406 28.30 7.44 -13.27
N PRO A 407 28.11 8.34 -12.28
CA PRO A 407 27.71 9.73 -12.54
C PRO A 407 28.59 10.47 -13.53
N LYS A 408 29.87 10.16 -13.56
CA LYS A 408 30.85 10.78 -14.50
C LYS A 408 30.65 10.34 -15.94
N LYS A 409 30.08 9.15 -16.15
CA LYS A 409 29.82 8.64 -17.50
C LYS A 409 28.40 9.01 -17.95
N ILE A 410 27.41 8.87 -17.08
CA ILE A 410 26.01 9.10 -17.43
C ILE A 410 25.71 10.58 -17.73
N VAL A 411 26.54 11.53 -17.27
CA VAL A 411 26.43 12.96 -17.59
C VAL A 411 26.38 13.23 -19.11
N ARG A 412 26.92 12.32 -19.92
CA ARG A 412 26.84 12.39 -21.38
C ARG A 412 25.40 12.48 -21.88
N LYS A 413 24.45 11.86 -21.20
CA LYS A 413 23.01 11.97 -21.52
C LYS A 413 22.45 13.38 -21.36
N LEU A 414 23.09 14.22 -20.53
CA LEU A 414 22.74 15.63 -20.36
C LEU A 414 23.43 16.54 -21.40
N LEU A 415 24.56 16.11 -21.94
CA LEU A 415 25.45 16.93 -22.81
C LEU A 415 25.26 16.64 -24.29
N PHE A 416 24.80 15.43 -24.62
CA PHE A 416 24.64 14.98 -26.01
C PHE A 416 23.21 14.50 -26.23
N GLN A 417 22.82 14.48 -27.48
CA GLN A 417 21.56 13.91 -27.93
C GLN A 417 21.83 12.45 -28.29
N PRO A 418 21.23 11.48 -27.55
CA PRO A 418 21.44 10.07 -27.86
C PRO A 418 20.66 9.66 -29.09
N LEU A 419 21.13 8.62 -29.78
CA LEU A 419 20.33 7.93 -30.78
C LEU A 419 19.14 7.25 -30.11
N LYS A 420 17.94 7.42 -30.67
CA LYS A 420 16.70 6.83 -30.17
C LYS A 420 16.06 5.93 -31.22
N PHE A 421 15.37 4.89 -30.74
CA PHE A 421 14.32 4.24 -31.51
C PHE A 421 13.14 5.18 -31.60
N LEU A 422 12.60 5.38 -32.81
CA LEU A 422 11.50 6.30 -33.07
C LEU A 422 10.21 5.61 -33.56
N GLY A 423 10.20 4.27 -33.57
CA GLY A 423 9.08 3.47 -34.00
C GLY A 423 9.37 2.61 -35.22
N ILE A 424 8.35 1.92 -35.67
CA ILE A 424 8.37 1.12 -36.91
C ILE A 424 7.51 1.77 -37.98
N GLU A 425 7.73 1.40 -39.26
CA GLU A 425 6.77 1.70 -40.30
C GLU A 425 5.54 0.80 -40.13
N ASN A 426 4.35 1.37 -40.33
CA ASN A 426 3.12 0.61 -40.13
C ASN A 426 3.06 -0.59 -41.10
N ASP A 427 2.96 -1.80 -40.52
CA ASP A 427 2.87 -3.06 -41.25
C ASP A 427 1.77 -3.92 -40.61
N PRO A 428 0.68 -4.26 -41.33
CA PRO A 428 -0.41 -5.05 -40.80
C PRO A 428 -0.02 -6.50 -40.44
N SER A 429 1.14 -6.97 -40.95
CA SER A 429 1.64 -8.30 -40.62
C SER A 429 2.26 -8.39 -39.23
N VAL A 430 2.50 -7.25 -38.56
CA VAL A 430 3.03 -7.26 -37.20
C VAL A 430 2.10 -6.51 -36.26
N SER A 431 2.04 -6.98 -35.04
CA SER A 431 1.25 -6.38 -33.97
C SER A 431 1.97 -6.46 -32.64
N GLU A 432 1.52 -5.66 -31.68
CA GLU A 432 2.03 -5.71 -30.32
C GLU A 432 3.56 -5.62 -30.23
N VAL A 433 4.14 -4.62 -30.90
CA VAL A 433 5.59 -4.44 -31.01
C VAL A 433 6.09 -3.56 -29.88
N TYR A 434 7.11 -4.04 -29.17
CA TYR A 434 7.71 -3.39 -28.01
C TYR A 434 9.23 -3.24 -28.15
N PRO A 435 9.84 -2.08 -27.77
CA PRO A 435 9.13 -0.92 -27.19
C PRO A 435 8.18 -0.29 -28.21
N SER A 436 7.00 0.18 -27.74
CA SER A 436 6.05 0.92 -28.55
C SER A 436 6.28 2.44 -28.52
N ILE A 437 7.04 2.90 -27.53
CA ILE A 437 7.40 4.30 -27.32
C ILE A 437 8.87 4.54 -27.67
N PRO A 438 9.28 5.77 -28.06
CA PRO A 438 10.69 6.09 -28.28
C PRO A 438 11.57 5.73 -27.08
N GLU A 439 12.67 5.02 -27.35
CA GLU A 439 13.63 4.58 -26.34
C GLU A 439 15.06 4.89 -26.76
N THR A 440 15.88 5.31 -25.80
CA THR A 440 17.31 5.60 -26.04
C THR A 440 18.11 4.33 -26.24
N ILE A 441 18.97 4.32 -27.24
CA ILE A 441 19.81 3.19 -27.60
C ILE A 441 21.20 3.38 -26.99
N SER A 442 21.66 2.38 -26.24
CA SER A 442 23.00 2.39 -25.64
C SER A 442 24.06 1.75 -26.54
N GLN A 443 23.99 0.45 -26.80
CA GLN A 443 24.95 -0.27 -27.67
C GLN A 443 24.29 -1.24 -28.61
N ASP A 444 23.10 -1.71 -28.27
CA ASP A 444 22.24 -2.54 -29.08
C ASP A 444 20.78 -2.24 -28.76
N PHE A 445 19.91 -2.72 -29.61
CA PHE A 445 18.49 -2.47 -29.48
C PHE A 445 17.73 -3.78 -29.71
N VAL A 446 16.81 -4.10 -28.79
CA VAL A 446 15.94 -5.27 -28.90
C VAL A 446 14.52 -4.85 -29.20
N LEU A 447 13.99 -5.36 -30.31
CA LEU A 447 12.61 -5.22 -30.70
C LEU A 447 11.92 -6.57 -30.57
N THR A 448 10.75 -6.63 -29.94
CA THR A 448 9.96 -7.85 -29.84
C THR A 448 8.52 -7.56 -30.23
N GLY A 449 7.79 -8.56 -30.71
CA GLY A 449 6.42 -8.38 -31.15
C GLY A 449 5.81 -9.70 -31.66
N ILE A 450 4.66 -9.57 -32.30
CA ILE A 450 3.90 -10.67 -32.88
C ILE A 450 3.93 -10.54 -34.41
N LEU A 451 4.37 -11.59 -35.12
CA LEU A 451 4.21 -11.73 -36.54
C LEU A 451 2.96 -12.56 -36.84
N ASN A 452 2.01 -11.96 -37.56
CA ASN A 452 0.81 -12.61 -38.08
C ASN A 452 1.12 -13.13 -39.49
N GLY A 453 1.24 -14.47 -39.62
CA GLY A 453 1.65 -15.10 -40.85
C GLY A 453 3.10 -15.61 -40.82
N ASN A 454 3.66 -15.91 -41.99
CA ASN A 454 4.93 -16.62 -42.08
C ASN A 454 6.17 -15.72 -42.28
N GLN A 455 6.00 -14.58 -42.96
CA GLN A 455 7.12 -13.73 -43.32
C GLN A 455 6.67 -12.27 -43.54
N THR A 456 7.52 -11.32 -43.14
CA THR A 456 7.40 -9.90 -43.53
C THR A 456 8.75 -9.19 -43.48
N THR A 457 8.79 -7.97 -44.03
CA THR A 457 9.96 -7.08 -44.00
C THR A 457 9.59 -5.82 -43.25
N LEU A 458 10.16 -5.67 -42.04
CA LEU A 458 9.87 -4.57 -41.16
C LEU A 458 10.91 -3.46 -41.23
N LYS A 459 10.48 -2.21 -41.33
CA LYS A 459 11.36 -1.04 -41.29
C LYS A 459 11.31 -0.40 -39.91
N VAL A 460 12.47 -0.37 -39.25
CA VAL A 460 12.68 0.17 -37.92
C VAL A 460 13.38 1.53 -38.01
N LYS A 461 12.80 2.56 -37.42
CA LYS A 461 13.24 3.95 -37.53
C LYS A 461 14.06 4.36 -36.33
N PHE A 462 15.19 5.01 -36.58
CA PHE A 462 16.09 5.54 -35.56
C PHE A 462 16.44 7.00 -35.87
N GLY A 463 16.78 7.75 -34.84
CA GLY A 463 17.14 9.14 -35.01
C GLY A 463 17.41 9.92 -33.74
N TYR A 464 17.41 11.23 -33.83
CA TYR A 464 17.71 12.13 -32.74
C TYR A 464 16.51 13.04 -32.46
N GLY A 465 16.08 13.13 -31.21
CA GLY A 465 14.81 13.79 -30.88
C GLY A 465 13.65 13.10 -31.59
N ASN A 466 13.00 13.82 -32.51
CA ASN A 466 11.91 13.28 -33.36
C ASN A 466 12.33 13.15 -34.84
N GLU A 467 13.60 13.44 -35.18
CA GLU A 467 14.12 13.40 -36.53
C GLU A 467 14.61 11.99 -36.88
N VAL A 468 14.00 11.31 -37.86
CA VAL A 468 14.48 10.02 -38.35
C VAL A 468 15.73 10.23 -39.22
N THR A 469 16.85 9.70 -38.75
CA THR A 469 18.14 9.79 -39.47
C THR A 469 18.59 8.46 -40.05
N GLU A 470 18.03 7.34 -39.55
CA GLU A 470 18.39 6.00 -40.00
C GLU A 470 17.16 5.10 -40.00
N THR A 471 17.06 4.25 -41.03
CA THR A 471 16.04 3.20 -41.11
C THR A 471 16.72 1.85 -41.34
N ARG A 472 16.50 0.92 -40.44
CA ARG A 472 16.94 -0.46 -40.58
C ARG A 472 15.83 -1.32 -41.11
N VAL A 473 16.20 -2.22 -42.04
CA VAL A 473 15.27 -3.20 -42.62
C VAL A 473 15.60 -4.58 -42.05
N ILE A 474 14.62 -5.21 -41.46
CA ILE A 474 14.72 -6.57 -40.94
C ILE A 474 13.72 -7.48 -41.62
N THR A 475 14.12 -8.72 -41.93
CA THR A 475 13.22 -9.71 -42.49
C THR A 475 12.87 -10.70 -41.40
N LEU A 476 11.59 -10.80 -41.06
CA LEU A 476 11.05 -11.78 -40.15
C LEU A 476 10.58 -13.00 -40.99
N ASN A 477 11.04 -14.21 -40.62
CA ASN A 477 10.65 -15.45 -41.27
C ASN A 477 10.44 -16.51 -40.19
N ALA A 478 9.19 -16.90 -39.97
CA ALA A 478 8.78 -17.79 -38.89
C ALA A 478 9.38 -19.20 -39.00
N GLN A 479 9.72 -19.67 -40.21
CA GLN A 479 10.30 -21.00 -40.44
C GLN A 479 11.83 -21.03 -40.31
N GLU A 480 12.52 -20.08 -40.93
CA GLU A 480 13.99 -20.05 -40.98
C GLU A 480 14.59 -19.60 -39.63
N GLN A 481 13.88 -18.78 -38.89
CA GLN A 481 14.34 -18.21 -37.61
C GLN A 481 13.71 -18.88 -36.39
N ALA A 482 13.00 -19.97 -36.61
CA ALA A 482 12.34 -20.73 -35.55
C ALA A 482 13.35 -21.27 -34.52
N VAL A 483 13.07 -21.04 -33.26
CA VAL A 483 13.82 -21.61 -32.14
C VAL A 483 12.93 -22.52 -31.31
N LYS A 484 13.49 -23.61 -30.83
CA LYS A 484 12.82 -24.54 -29.91
C LYS A 484 13.30 -24.29 -28.49
N ASP A 485 12.42 -24.52 -27.53
CA ASP A 485 12.72 -24.43 -26.10
C ASP A 485 13.11 -23.03 -25.59
N TRP A 486 12.61 -21.98 -26.26
CA TRP A 486 12.81 -20.58 -25.89
C TRP A 486 11.51 -19.94 -25.42
N GLU A 487 11.65 -19.02 -24.47
CA GLU A 487 10.52 -18.28 -23.92
C GLU A 487 10.50 -16.84 -24.45
N ILE A 488 10.54 -16.67 -25.81
CA ILE A 488 10.44 -15.34 -26.44
C ILE A 488 9.12 -14.67 -26.08
N SER A 489 8.05 -15.45 -25.99
CA SER A 489 6.74 -14.98 -25.57
C SER A 489 6.73 -14.40 -24.14
N ALA A 490 7.48 -15.00 -23.20
CA ALA A 490 7.62 -14.47 -21.84
C ALA A 490 8.41 -13.16 -21.83
N PHE A 491 9.46 -13.05 -22.65
CA PHE A 491 10.22 -11.81 -22.81
C PHE A 491 9.37 -10.70 -23.44
N TRP A 492 8.60 -11.01 -24.48
CA TRP A 492 7.63 -10.11 -25.08
C TRP A 492 6.60 -9.63 -24.03
N ALA A 493 6.04 -10.55 -23.27
CA ALA A 493 5.07 -10.23 -22.23
C ALA A 493 5.67 -9.31 -21.14
N GLN A 494 6.95 -9.52 -20.79
CA GLN A 494 7.67 -8.66 -19.87
C GLN A 494 7.83 -7.22 -20.41
N LYS A 495 8.21 -7.06 -21.69
CA LYS A 495 8.33 -5.75 -22.33
C LYS A 495 6.97 -5.04 -22.42
N LYS A 496 5.91 -5.78 -22.79
CA LYS A 496 4.53 -5.27 -22.79
C LYS A 496 4.10 -4.83 -21.39
N LEU A 497 4.33 -5.68 -20.37
CA LEU A 497 3.97 -5.36 -18.98
C LEU A 497 4.62 -4.05 -18.50
N ASN A 498 5.91 -3.83 -18.82
CA ASN A 498 6.62 -2.65 -18.41
C ASN A 498 5.98 -1.35 -18.94
N GLU A 499 5.45 -1.38 -20.16
CA GLU A 499 4.74 -0.22 -20.71
C GLU A 499 3.33 -0.06 -20.13
N LEU A 500 2.59 -1.16 -19.95
CA LEU A 500 1.26 -1.12 -19.35
C LEU A 500 1.28 -0.61 -17.90
N GLU A 501 2.31 -0.95 -17.15
CA GLU A 501 2.45 -0.53 -15.75
C GLU A 501 2.66 0.98 -15.57
N ILE A 502 3.06 1.71 -16.61
CA ILE A 502 3.14 3.18 -16.57
C ILE A 502 1.78 3.79 -16.19
N PHE A 503 0.69 3.19 -16.68
CA PHE A 503 -0.68 3.58 -16.37
C PHE A 503 -1.47 2.38 -15.82
N SER A 504 -1.00 1.80 -14.73
CA SER A 504 -1.51 0.54 -14.18
C SER A 504 -3.02 0.58 -13.86
N LYS A 505 -3.54 1.72 -13.42
CA LYS A 505 -4.98 1.89 -13.15
C LYS A 505 -5.83 1.82 -14.43
N GLN A 506 -5.36 2.46 -15.51
CA GLN A 506 -6.07 2.51 -16.80
C GLN A 506 -5.96 1.18 -17.53
N ASN A 507 -4.82 0.49 -17.39
CA ASN A 507 -4.51 -0.77 -18.07
C ASN A 507 -4.80 -2.00 -17.20
N LYS A 508 -5.56 -1.85 -16.10
CA LYS A 508 -5.78 -2.90 -15.09
C LYS A 508 -6.22 -4.24 -15.71
N ASP A 509 -7.17 -4.21 -16.61
CA ASP A 509 -7.71 -5.43 -17.23
C ASP A 509 -6.71 -6.08 -18.19
N GLU A 510 -5.94 -5.30 -18.93
CA GLU A 510 -4.92 -5.81 -19.85
C GLU A 510 -3.75 -6.41 -19.07
N ILE A 511 -3.27 -5.76 -18.02
CA ILE A 511 -2.26 -6.28 -17.08
C ILE A 511 -2.75 -7.60 -16.47
N LYS A 512 -4.01 -7.67 -16.03
CA LYS A 512 -4.60 -8.87 -15.46
C LYS A 512 -4.57 -10.05 -16.44
N ASN A 513 -4.98 -9.81 -17.70
CA ASN A 513 -4.99 -10.84 -18.74
C ASN A 513 -3.57 -11.31 -19.07
N LEU A 514 -2.64 -10.37 -19.24
CA LEU A 514 -1.24 -10.67 -19.52
C LEU A 514 -0.58 -11.45 -18.36
N SER A 515 -0.79 -11.01 -17.12
CA SER A 515 -0.27 -11.69 -15.93
C SER A 515 -0.83 -13.10 -15.78
N ARG A 516 -2.12 -13.32 -16.07
CA ARG A 516 -2.74 -14.65 -16.03
C ARG A 516 -2.19 -15.57 -17.10
N GLN A 517 -1.89 -15.06 -18.28
CA GLN A 517 -1.37 -15.84 -19.39
C GLN A 517 0.10 -16.23 -19.19
N PHE A 518 0.92 -15.35 -18.65
CA PHE A 518 2.38 -15.53 -18.56
C PHE A 518 2.92 -15.70 -17.14
N GLY A 519 2.06 -15.76 -16.13
CA GLY A 519 2.47 -15.92 -14.73
C GLY A 519 3.25 -14.73 -14.17
N LEU A 520 3.08 -13.52 -14.72
CA LEU A 520 3.85 -12.34 -14.33
C LEU A 520 3.27 -11.67 -13.08
N VAL A 521 4.13 -11.31 -12.14
CA VAL A 521 3.79 -10.45 -11.01
C VAL A 521 3.82 -9.00 -11.49
N SER A 522 2.80 -8.22 -11.10
CA SER A 522 2.69 -6.82 -11.48
C SER A 522 2.23 -5.95 -10.31
N SER A 523 2.07 -4.66 -10.54
CA SER A 523 1.47 -3.75 -9.54
C SER A 523 0.07 -4.18 -9.10
N ASN A 524 -0.69 -4.85 -9.98
CA ASN A 524 -2.08 -5.26 -9.77
C ASN A 524 -2.26 -6.77 -9.58
N MET A 525 -1.22 -7.57 -9.81
CA MET A 525 -1.31 -9.03 -9.79
C MET A 525 -0.19 -9.63 -8.95
N SER A 526 -0.56 -10.55 -8.08
CA SER A 526 0.32 -11.37 -7.25
C SER A 526 0.30 -12.82 -7.72
N LEU A 527 1.29 -13.60 -7.32
CA LEU A 527 1.28 -15.06 -7.46
C LEU A 527 0.95 -15.68 -6.10
N MET A 528 -0.05 -16.56 -6.07
CA MET A 528 -0.56 -17.15 -4.82
C MET A 528 -0.57 -18.68 -4.86
N VAL A 529 -0.16 -19.28 -3.75
CA VAL A 529 -0.28 -20.72 -3.48
C VAL A 529 -1.23 -20.94 -2.33
N LEU A 530 -2.25 -21.80 -2.50
CA LEU A 530 -3.11 -22.24 -1.41
C LEU A 530 -2.88 -23.73 -1.14
N GLU A 531 -3.06 -24.13 0.11
CA GLU A 531 -2.82 -25.52 0.53
C GLU A 531 -3.91 -26.47 0.03
N ASN A 532 -5.17 -26.07 0.16
CA ASN A 532 -6.33 -26.92 -0.10
C ASN A 532 -7.13 -26.44 -1.32
N VAL A 533 -7.73 -27.37 -2.06
CA VAL A 533 -8.58 -27.05 -3.22
C VAL A 533 -9.85 -26.30 -2.81
N GLU A 534 -10.37 -26.55 -1.61
CA GLU A 534 -11.53 -25.90 -1.04
C GLU A 534 -11.32 -24.40 -0.87
N ASP A 535 -10.10 -23.98 -0.52
CA ASP A 535 -9.75 -22.55 -0.42
C ASP A 535 -9.70 -21.90 -1.81
N TYR A 536 -9.20 -22.57 -2.85
CA TYR A 536 -9.30 -22.08 -4.23
C TYR A 536 -10.77 -21.89 -4.65
N VAL A 537 -11.65 -22.82 -4.29
CA VAL A 537 -13.10 -22.72 -4.58
C VAL A 537 -13.73 -21.57 -3.77
N ARG A 538 -13.45 -21.52 -2.47
CA ARG A 538 -14.03 -20.54 -1.53
C ARG A 538 -13.74 -19.11 -1.98
N TYR A 539 -12.52 -18.86 -2.43
CA TYR A 539 -12.06 -17.54 -2.83
C TYR A 539 -12.17 -17.28 -4.33
N ASP A 540 -12.78 -18.18 -5.10
CA ASP A 540 -12.93 -18.06 -6.57
C ASP A 540 -11.59 -17.79 -7.27
N ILE A 541 -10.57 -18.59 -6.92
CA ILE A 541 -9.22 -18.56 -7.50
C ILE A 541 -9.03 -19.81 -8.34
N THR A 542 -8.66 -19.64 -9.60
CA THR A 542 -8.36 -20.79 -10.48
C THR A 542 -7.10 -21.50 -9.96
N PRO A 543 -7.16 -22.79 -9.62
CA PRO A 543 -6.01 -23.51 -9.06
C PRO A 543 -4.97 -23.89 -10.12
N PRO A 544 -3.77 -24.32 -9.72
CA PRO A 544 -2.82 -24.93 -10.63
C PRO A 544 -3.38 -26.22 -11.25
N LEU A 545 -2.82 -26.63 -12.40
CA LEU A 545 -3.33 -27.75 -13.19
C LEU A 545 -3.53 -29.04 -12.39
N GLU A 546 -2.67 -29.30 -11.40
CA GLU A 546 -2.77 -30.49 -10.54
C GLU A 546 -4.05 -30.58 -9.71
N LEU A 547 -4.68 -29.43 -9.40
CA LEU A 547 -5.92 -29.34 -8.61
C LEU A 547 -7.15 -29.03 -9.47
N LYS A 548 -6.97 -28.76 -10.77
CA LYS A 548 -8.03 -28.27 -11.66
C LYS A 548 -9.23 -29.21 -11.74
N THR A 549 -9.01 -30.50 -11.84
CA THR A 549 -10.09 -31.52 -11.94
C THR A 549 -10.96 -31.55 -10.68
N GLN A 550 -10.32 -31.47 -9.49
CA GLN A 550 -11.02 -31.45 -8.22
C GLN A 550 -11.81 -30.15 -8.05
N PHE A 551 -11.21 -29.02 -8.41
CA PHE A 551 -11.84 -27.70 -8.39
C PHE A 551 -13.10 -27.65 -9.25
N ASP A 552 -13.02 -28.09 -10.52
CA ASP A 552 -14.14 -28.06 -11.46
C ASP A 552 -15.32 -28.91 -10.99
N ALA A 553 -15.06 -30.03 -10.32
CA ALA A 553 -16.09 -30.88 -9.73
C ALA A 553 -16.85 -30.18 -8.58
N ILE A 554 -16.13 -29.41 -7.76
CA ILE A 554 -16.72 -28.68 -6.60
C ILE A 554 -17.49 -27.46 -7.09
N VAL A 555 -16.91 -26.66 -8.02
CA VAL A 555 -17.53 -25.43 -8.53
C VAL A 555 -18.85 -25.69 -9.26
N LYS A 556 -18.97 -26.81 -9.97
CA LYS A 556 -20.23 -27.19 -10.67
C LYS A 556 -21.42 -27.27 -9.72
N ASN A 557 -21.18 -27.57 -8.45
CA ASN A 557 -22.21 -27.68 -7.41
C ASN A 557 -22.53 -26.34 -6.70
N ASN A 558 -21.68 -25.29 -6.83
CA ASN A 558 -21.79 -24.08 -6.01
C ASN A 558 -22.28 -22.81 -6.75
N ARG A 559 -22.59 -22.88 -8.02
CA ARG A 559 -22.93 -21.70 -8.86
C ARG A 559 -24.21 -20.96 -8.43
N THR A 560 -25.15 -21.64 -7.79
CA THR A 560 -26.41 -21.08 -7.29
C THR A 560 -26.30 -20.31 -5.97
N ALA A 561 -25.19 -20.49 -5.23
CA ALA A 561 -25.03 -19.90 -3.90
C ALA A 561 -24.71 -18.40 -3.93
N LYS A 562 -24.02 -17.92 -4.97
CA LYS A 562 -23.60 -16.50 -5.09
C LYS A 562 -24.76 -15.55 -5.38
N GLU A 563 -25.67 -15.95 -6.28
CA GLU A 563 -26.85 -15.15 -6.61
C GLU A 563 -27.85 -15.10 -5.45
N ALA A 564 -28.03 -16.22 -4.74
CA ALA A 564 -28.85 -16.27 -3.53
C ALA A 564 -28.30 -15.33 -2.44
N ARG A 565 -26.99 -15.23 -2.27
CA ARG A 565 -26.36 -14.39 -1.26
C ARG A 565 -26.55 -12.89 -1.51
N LEU A 566 -26.44 -12.41 -2.75
CA LEU A 566 -26.67 -10.99 -3.08
C LEU A 566 -28.12 -10.58 -2.79
N LYS A 567 -29.07 -11.49 -3.03
CA LYS A 567 -30.47 -11.28 -2.69
C LYS A 567 -30.69 -11.21 -1.18
N ASP A 568 -30.02 -12.09 -0.43
CA ASP A 568 -30.08 -12.14 1.04
C ASP A 568 -29.51 -10.85 1.66
N LEU A 569 -28.40 -10.30 1.16
CA LEU A 569 -27.82 -9.04 1.63
C LEU A 569 -28.81 -7.86 1.51
N MET A 570 -29.50 -7.76 0.38
CA MET A 570 -30.48 -6.69 0.19
C MET A 570 -31.71 -6.89 1.07
N GLU A 571 -32.17 -8.13 1.27
CA GLU A 571 -33.26 -8.44 2.17
C GLU A 571 -32.90 -8.08 3.62
N GLN A 572 -31.69 -8.33 4.07
CA GLN A 572 -31.19 -7.91 5.39
C GLN A 572 -31.18 -6.40 5.53
N ALA A 573 -30.73 -5.66 4.52
CA ALA A 573 -30.76 -4.19 4.54
C ALA A 573 -32.20 -3.64 4.60
N GLU A 574 -33.16 -4.27 3.90
CA GLU A 574 -34.58 -3.91 3.97
C GLU A 574 -35.12 -4.11 5.38
N ILE A 575 -34.85 -5.27 6.00
CA ILE A 575 -35.28 -5.59 7.38
C ILE A 575 -34.70 -4.59 8.37
N MET A 576 -33.42 -4.30 8.24
CA MET A 576 -32.73 -3.33 9.10
C MET A 576 -33.32 -1.93 8.97
N THR A 577 -33.69 -1.52 7.75
CA THR A 577 -34.39 -0.26 7.52
C THR A 577 -35.75 -0.22 8.22
N GLU A 578 -36.50 -1.29 8.18
CA GLU A 578 -37.79 -1.37 8.91
C GLU A 578 -37.59 -1.32 10.42
N ASN A 579 -36.55 -1.97 10.96
CA ASN A 579 -36.19 -1.89 12.37
C ASN A 579 -35.83 -0.44 12.80
N LEU A 580 -35.06 0.27 11.97
CA LEU A 580 -34.76 1.68 12.22
C LEU A 580 -36.02 2.55 12.19
N LYS A 581 -36.93 2.31 11.22
CA LYS A 581 -38.23 3.01 11.15
C LYS A 581 -39.09 2.73 12.37
N ALA A 582 -39.11 1.48 12.86
CA ALA A 582 -39.87 1.07 14.05
C ALA A 582 -39.32 1.76 15.31
N TRP A 583 -37.98 1.75 15.47
CA TRP A 583 -37.32 2.48 16.56
C TRP A 583 -37.63 3.99 16.47
N TRP A 584 -37.53 4.58 15.31
CA TRP A 584 -37.73 6.01 15.09
C TRP A 584 -39.19 6.43 15.36
N LYS A 585 -40.19 5.59 15.05
CA LYS A 585 -41.60 5.84 15.32
C LYS A 585 -41.98 5.67 16.80
N LYS A 586 -41.17 4.94 17.57
CA LYS A 586 -41.42 4.70 19.00
C LYS A 586 -41.30 6.01 19.77
N GLU A 587 -42.32 6.31 20.58
CA GLU A 587 -42.30 7.44 21.52
C GLU A 587 -41.76 6.98 22.88
N TYR A 588 -40.72 7.64 23.31
CA TYR A 588 -40.05 7.37 24.57
C TYR A 588 -40.51 8.41 25.59
N THR A 589 -41.21 7.96 26.63
CA THR A 589 -41.62 8.81 27.77
C THR A 589 -40.76 8.45 28.97
N PRO A 590 -39.81 9.37 29.35
CA PRO A 590 -39.01 9.10 30.54
C PRO A 590 -39.90 8.94 31.75
N LYS A 591 -39.76 7.82 32.49
CA LYS A 591 -40.45 7.64 33.77
C LYS A 591 -39.91 8.66 34.78
N PRO A 592 -40.77 9.37 35.54
CA PRO A 592 -40.29 10.26 36.58
C PRO A 592 -39.50 9.48 37.63
N LYS A 593 -38.23 9.83 37.78
CA LYS A 593 -37.37 9.25 38.81
C LYS A 593 -37.90 9.68 40.21
N ARG A 594 -38.32 8.73 41.07
CA ARG A 594 -38.59 8.97 42.45
C ARG A 594 -37.27 8.97 43.22
N TYR A 595 -36.86 10.14 43.76
CA TYR A 595 -35.78 10.18 44.75
C TYR A 595 -36.29 9.60 46.07
N PRO A 596 -35.56 8.72 46.76
CA PRO A 596 -35.90 8.37 48.13
C PRO A 596 -35.69 9.63 49.00
N THR A 597 -36.73 9.92 49.78
CA THR A 597 -36.63 10.96 50.82
C THR A 597 -35.48 10.59 51.77
N PRO A 598 -34.60 11.50 52.14
CA PRO A 598 -33.51 11.20 53.06
C PRO A 598 -34.13 10.86 54.44
N THR A 599 -34.08 9.57 54.81
CA THR A 599 -34.35 9.18 56.18
C THR A 599 -33.17 9.59 57.03
N SER A 600 -33.43 10.43 58.00
CA SER A 600 -32.45 10.84 59.02
C SER A 600 -32.00 9.60 59.80
N VAL A 601 -30.78 9.12 59.52
CA VAL A 601 -30.14 8.07 60.29
C VAL A 601 -29.37 8.74 61.42
N SER A 602 -29.80 8.50 62.66
CA SER A 602 -29.06 8.84 63.87
C SER A 602 -27.75 8.03 63.90
N ARG A 603 -26.67 8.71 64.15
CA ARG A 603 -25.36 8.08 64.39
C ARG A 603 -25.44 7.22 65.68
N SER A 604 -24.95 5.98 65.57
CA SER A 604 -24.36 5.27 66.70
C SER A 604 -23.07 4.61 66.19
N ASP A 605 -21.98 5.06 66.77
CA ASP A 605 -20.66 4.50 66.62
C ASP A 605 -20.62 3.08 67.12
N THR A 606 -20.00 2.18 66.35
CA THR A 606 -19.11 1.16 66.89
C THR A 606 -18.31 0.48 65.76
N ALA A 607 -17.01 0.64 65.88
CA ALA A 607 -16.01 -0.03 65.07
C ALA A 607 -16.02 -1.53 65.24
N ARG A 608 -15.82 -2.29 64.18
CA ARG A 608 -15.10 -3.57 64.17
C ARG A 608 -14.43 -3.78 62.80
N GLU A 609 -13.12 -3.77 62.85
CA GLU A 609 -12.27 -4.45 61.89
C GLU A 609 -12.60 -5.92 61.83
N ASN A 610 -12.62 -6.51 60.68
CA ASN A 610 -12.16 -7.88 60.40
C ASN A 610 -12.04 -8.19 58.92
N ASP A 611 -10.84 -8.51 58.51
CA ASP A 611 -10.38 -9.51 57.56
C ASP A 611 -11.13 -9.68 56.23
N LEU A 612 -10.49 -9.20 55.18
CA LEU A 612 -10.73 -9.65 53.79
C LEU A 612 -9.75 -10.78 53.47
N GLU A 613 -10.24 -11.98 53.40
CA GLU A 613 -9.51 -13.10 52.76
C GLU A 613 -9.40 -12.89 51.26
N GLU A 614 -8.21 -13.04 50.79
CA GLU A 614 -7.80 -12.98 49.37
C GLU A 614 -8.30 -14.27 48.67
N VAL A 615 -9.29 -14.14 47.78
CA VAL A 615 -9.71 -15.26 46.94
C VAL A 615 -8.89 -15.25 45.66
N VAL A 616 -7.91 -16.13 45.61
CA VAL A 616 -7.13 -16.44 44.40
C VAL A 616 -8.01 -17.30 43.48
N VAL A 617 -8.44 -16.75 42.37
CA VAL A 617 -9.13 -17.51 41.32
C VAL A 617 -8.08 -18.04 40.35
N THR A 618 -7.77 -19.32 40.49
CA THR A 618 -6.94 -20.05 39.51
C THR A 618 -7.80 -20.49 38.32
N GLY A 619 -7.27 -20.16 37.13
CA GLY A 619 -7.47 -20.76 35.81
C GLY A 619 -8.83 -21.36 35.44
N VAL A 620 -9.55 -20.68 34.57
CA VAL A 620 -10.63 -21.30 33.80
C VAL A 620 -10.07 -21.68 32.42
N SER A 621 -10.16 -22.98 32.10
CA SER A 621 -9.64 -23.55 30.84
C SER A 621 -10.41 -23.08 29.60
N ALA A 622 -9.69 -23.11 28.46
CA ALA A 622 -10.13 -22.63 27.14
C ALA A 622 -11.45 -23.26 26.58
N GLU A 623 -11.97 -24.29 27.22
CA GLU A 623 -13.19 -24.97 26.74
C GLU A 623 -14.50 -24.21 27.00
N ARG A 624 -14.53 -23.27 27.99
CA ARG A 624 -15.76 -22.48 28.22
C ARG A 624 -15.98 -21.33 27.24
N THR A 625 -14.89 -20.84 26.58
CA THR A 625 -15.02 -19.81 25.57
C THR A 625 -15.63 -20.31 24.26
N SER A 626 -15.45 -21.58 23.92
CA SER A 626 -16.07 -22.17 22.72
C SER A 626 -17.59 -22.37 22.87
N ALA A 627 -18.05 -22.77 24.03
CA ALA A 627 -19.46 -23.00 24.29
C ALA A 627 -20.31 -21.71 24.30
N VAL A 628 -19.75 -20.60 24.77
CA VAL A 628 -20.43 -19.30 24.73
C VAL A 628 -20.46 -18.74 23.30
N ALA A 629 -19.42 -19.00 22.48
CA ALA A 629 -19.42 -18.65 21.08
C ALA A 629 -20.37 -19.50 20.25
N GLU A 630 -20.54 -20.79 20.59
CA GLU A 630 -21.51 -21.68 19.95
C GLU A 630 -22.96 -21.34 20.33
N LEU A 631 -23.23 -21.03 21.58
CA LEU A 631 -24.55 -20.55 22.03
C LEU A 631 -24.92 -19.21 21.35
N ARG A 632 -23.96 -18.31 21.16
CA ARG A 632 -24.16 -17.08 20.37
C ARG A 632 -24.33 -17.33 18.87
N ARG A 633 -23.70 -18.36 18.31
CA ARG A 633 -23.94 -18.81 16.94
C ARG A 633 -25.32 -19.42 16.75
N GLU A 634 -25.76 -20.25 17.68
CA GLU A 634 -27.11 -20.85 17.63
C GLU A 634 -28.21 -19.81 17.80
N GLN A 635 -28.02 -18.80 18.67
CA GLN A 635 -28.95 -17.67 18.80
C GLN A 635 -28.97 -16.76 17.52
N ARG A 636 -27.90 -16.70 16.77
CA ARG A 636 -27.87 -15.98 15.47
C ARG A 636 -28.42 -16.78 14.29
N GLN A 637 -28.49 -18.10 14.42
CA GLN A 637 -29.08 -18.98 13.40
C GLN A 637 -30.60 -19.21 13.59
N MET A 638 -31.18 -18.76 14.72
CA MET A 638 -32.63 -18.66 14.83
C MET A 638 -33.12 -17.67 13.77
N SER A 639 -33.92 -18.15 12.85
CA SER A 639 -34.39 -17.41 11.70
C SER A 639 -35.06 -16.10 12.12
N LEU A 640 -34.91 -15.06 11.32
CA LEU A 640 -35.57 -13.75 11.48
C LEU A 640 -37.11 -13.86 11.70
N LYS A 641 -37.71 -15.00 11.40
CA LYS A 641 -39.13 -15.30 11.73
C LYS A 641 -39.38 -15.39 13.23
N ASP A 642 -38.39 -15.79 14.03
CA ASP A 642 -38.55 -15.94 15.49
C ASP A 642 -38.32 -14.64 16.24
N MET A 643 -37.58 -13.67 15.64
CA MET A 643 -37.32 -12.36 16.24
C MET A 643 -38.57 -11.46 16.32
N THR A 644 -39.51 -11.61 15.40
CA THR A 644 -40.80 -10.89 15.45
C THR A 644 -41.69 -11.36 16.61
N TYR A 645 -41.49 -12.59 17.11
CA TYR A 645 -42.25 -13.12 18.23
C TYR A 645 -41.69 -12.75 19.61
N VAL A 646 -40.38 -12.52 19.69
CA VAL A 646 -39.68 -12.16 20.94
C VAL A 646 -39.83 -10.67 21.27
N ALA A 647 -39.96 -9.82 20.26
CA ALA A 647 -40.11 -8.36 20.47
C ALA A 647 -41.47 -7.99 21.13
N SER A 648 -42.48 -8.87 21.04
CA SER A 648 -43.80 -8.60 21.63
C SER A 648 -43.92 -8.93 23.13
N ASN A 649 -42.95 -9.69 23.71
CA ASN A 649 -43.03 -10.18 25.10
C ASN A 649 -41.91 -9.66 26.04
N ALA A 650 -41.07 -8.72 25.59
CA ALA A 650 -39.98 -8.17 26.37
C ALA A 650 -40.32 -7.16 27.51
N PRO A 651 -41.55 -6.61 27.64
CA PRO A 651 -41.80 -5.59 28.66
C PRO A 651 -41.96 -6.10 30.10
N GLN A 652 -42.04 -7.39 30.32
CA GLN A 652 -42.39 -7.92 31.68
C GLN A 652 -41.20 -8.41 32.51
N ALA A 653 -40.00 -8.49 31.99
CA ALA A 653 -38.87 -9.10 32.71
C ALA A 653 -37.94 -8.13 33.44
N LEU A 654 -38.12 -6.80 33.32
CA LEU A 654 -37.23 -5.79 33.92
C LEU A 654 -37.96 -4.77 34.81
N GLN A 655 -38.92 -5.20 35.60
CA GLN A 655 -39.47 -4.41 36.73
C GLN A 655 -38.59 -4.62 37.96
N GLY A 656 -37.77 -3.69 38.28
CA GLY A 656 -37.10 -3.59 39.56
C GLY A 656 -35.72 -2.99 39.51
N ARG A 657 -35.64 -1.69 39.75
CA ARG A 657 -34.62 -0.88 40.40
C ARG A 657 -34.32 0.38 39.60
N VAL A 658 -34.83 1.46 40.08
CA VAL A 658 -34.25 2.67 40.64
C VAL A 658 -35.33 3.78 40.75
N ALA A 659 -35.42 4.46 41.86
CA ALA A 659 -36.43 5.41 42.15
C ALA A 659 -36.00 6.87 42.05
N GLY A 660 -36.83 7.68 41.55
CA GLY A 660 -37.24 9.02 42.02
C GLY A 660 -36.75 10.27 41.36
N ILE A 661 -37.69 11.13 40.87
CA ILE A 661 -37.88 12.54 41.18
C ILE A 661 -39.19 13.03 40.58
N GLN A 662 -39.88 13.96 41.29
CA GLN A 662 -41.17 14.54 40.97
C GLN A 662 -41.10 15.76 40.07
N ILE A 663 -42.15 15.90 39.23
CA ILE A 663 -42.41 17.00 38.33
C ILE A 663 -43.56 17.85 38.85
N GLY A 664 -43.41 19.16 38.80
CA GLY A 664 -44.48 20.10 38.91
C GLY A 664 -45.18 20.34 37.58
N THR A 665 -46.51 20.16 37.59
CA THR A 665 -47.40 20.40 36.43
C THR A 665 -47.50 21.87 36.08
N ARG A 666 -47.40 22.23 34.82
CA ARG A 666 -47.98 23.45 34.28
C ARG A 666 -48.59 23.21 32.89
N SER A 667 -49.75 23.80 32.72
CA SER A 667 -50.74 23.63 31.69
C SER A 667 -50.25 23.96 30.26
N GLU A 668 -50.90 23.25 29.32
CA GLU A 668 -50.86 23.49 27.88
C GLU A 668 -51.28 24.91 27.48
N SER A 669 -50.55 25.53 26.56
CA SER A 669 -51.09 26.31 25.45
C SER A 669 -50.00 26.63 24.43
N GLU A 670 -50.39 26.49 23.16
CA GLU A 670 -49.90 27.14 21.96
C GLU A 670 -48.59 26.64 21.31
N SER A 671 -48.84 26.06 20.14
CA SER A 671 -47.90 25.83 19.09
C SER A 671 -47.18 27.10 18.62
N SER A 672 -45.94 27.25 18.95
CA SER A 672 -45.01 28.09 18.19
C SER A 672 -43.72 27.28 17.97
N SER A 673 -43.33 27.13 16.74
CA SER A 673 -42.05 26.58 16.33
C SER A 673 -40.92 27.42 16.91
N ALA A 674 -40.54 27.15 18.16
CA ALA A 674 -39.36 27.73 18.75
C ALA A 674 -38.14 27.10 18.03
N ILE A 675 -37.39 27.91 17.29
CA ILE A 675 -36.04 27.63 16.85
C ILE A 675 -35.23 27.38 18.13
N ILE A 676 -34.99 26.12 18.45
CA ILE A 676 -34.10 25.74 19.54
C ILE A 676 -32.69 26.05 19.04
N ASN A 677 -32.00 27.02 19.64
CA ASN A 677 -30.57 27.18 19.42
C ASN A 677 -29.90 25.95 19.94
N PRO A 678 -29.21 25.15 19.07
CA PRO A 678 -28.49 23.99 19.53
C PRO A 678 -27.37 24.41 20.48
N GLY A 679 -27.20 23.67 21.55
CA GLY A 679 -26.13 23.88 22.51
C GLY A 679 -24.74 23.73 21.82
N ARG A 680 -23.79 24.50 22.31
CA ARG A 680 -22.43 24.51 21.76
C ARG A 680 -21.72 23.18 22.08
N ILE A 681 -21.31 22.43 21.04
CA ILE A 681 -20.49 21.25 21.22
C ILE A 681 -19.10 21.67 21.66
N THR A 682 -18.68 21.26 22.86
CA THR A 682 -17.33 21.44 23.37
C THR A 682 -16.58 20.13 23.24
N THR A 683 -15.66 20.07 22.29
CA THR A 683 -14.77 18.93 22.15
C THR A 683 -13.58 19.06 23.09
N ILE A 684 -13.17 17.95 23.68
CA ILE A 684 -12.00 17.89 24.54
C ILE A 684 -10.85 17.36 23.71
N GLU A 685 -9.80 18.17 23.58
CA GLU A 685 -8.59 17.75 22.91
C GLU A 685 -7.81 16.81 23.84
N VAL A 686 -7.64 15.57 23.41
CA VAL A 686 -6.84 14.59 24.15
C VAL A 686 -5.37 14.88 23.84
N GLU A 687 -4.67 15.52 24.79
CA GLU A 687 -3.26 15.85 24.64
C GLU A 687 -2.37 14.62 24.76
N SER A 688 -1.34 14.55 23.90
CA SER A 688 -0.36 13.48 23.94
C SER A 688 0.51 13.56 25.20
N LYS A 689 0.64 12.43 25.90
CA LYS A 689 1.51 12.27 27.09
C LYS A 689 2.89 11.71 26.76
N ALA A 690 3.24 11.63 25.45
CA ALA A 690 4.54 11.12 25.03
C ALA A 690 5.68 11.99 25.61
N GLU A 691 6.80 11.34 25.98
CA GLU A 691 7.92 12.02 26.61
C GLU A 691 8.53 13.13 25.77
N TYR A 692 8.58 12.94 24.45
CA TYR A 692 9.09 13.95 23.51
C TYR A 692 8.24 15.23 23.49
N MET A 693 6.97 15.21 23.95
CA MET A 693 6.13 16.42 24.02
C MET A 693 6.67 17.44 25.03
N LYS A 694 7.47 16.98 25.99
CA LYS A 694 8.17 17.88 26.93
C LYS A 694 9.13 18.83 26.20
N LEU A 695 9.69 18.42 25.05
CA LEU A 695 10.56 19.26 24.23
C LEU A 695 9.84 20.53 23.72
N PHE A 696 8.53 20.42 23.52
CA PHE A 696 7.68 21.48 22.96
C PHE A 696 6.98 22.33 24.04
N SER A 697 7.14 21.99 25.32
CA SER A 697 6.40 22.61 26.43
C SER A 697 6.57 24.14 26.57
N ARG A 698 7.64 24.70 26.00
CA ARG A 698 7.94 26.13 26.00
C ARG A 698 7.84 26.79 24.62
N ALA A 699 7.44 26.03 23.61
CA ALA A 699 7.33 26.52 22.23
C ALA A 699 5.91 27.00 21.97
N ASN A 700 5.74 28.31 21.79
CA ASN A 700 4.43 28.96 21.61
C ASN A 700 4.24 29.50 20.17
N ASP A 701 5.24 29.39 19.31
CA ASP A 701 5.14 29.82 17.92
C ASP A 701 5.47 28.68 16.96
N PRO A 702 4.80 28.63 15.80
CA PRO A 702 4.97 27.53 14.84
C PRO A 702 6.40 27.33 14.33
N GLY A 703 7.17 28.40 14.16
CA GLY A 703 8.55 28.33 13.69
C GLY A 703 9.47 27.64 14.69
N THR A 704 9.33 27.97 15.99
CA THR A 704 10.07 27.31 17.07
C THR A 704 9.65 25.84 17.19
N ILE A 705 8.35 25.54 17.13
CA ILE A 705 7.83 24.15 17.14
C ILE A 705 8.48 23.35 16.01
N TYR A 706 8.43 23.87 14.79
CA TYR A 706 9.00 23.23 13.63
C TYR A 706 10.52 23.06 13.72
N GLY A 707 11.24 24.06 14.27
CA GLY A 707 12.67 23.99 14.54
C GLY A 707 13.04 22.85 15.51
N ILE A 708 12.31 22.73 16.63
CA ILE A 708 12.48 21.65 17.60
C ILE A 708 12.18 20.29 16.95
N TYR A 709 11.12 20.21 16.16
CA TYR A 709 10.76 19.02 15.42
C TYR A 709 11.93 18.54 14.52
N LEU A 710 12.47 19.41 13.68
CA LEU A 710 13.57 19.05 12.78
C LEU A 710 14.84 18.61 13.53
N GLN A 711 15.18 19.28 14.65
CA GLN A 711 16.36 18.95 15.46
C GLN A 711 16.27 17.56 16.08
N ASN A 712 15.08 17.14 16.53
CA ASN A 712 14.90 15.89 17.25
C ASN A 712 14.35 14.76 16.36
N ARG A 713 13.96 15.05 15.11
CA ARG A 713 13.32 14.07 14.22
C ARG A 713 14.12 12.80 14.01
N LYS A 714 15.46 12.87 13.97
CA LYS A 714 16.31 11.69 13.75
C LYS A 714 16.10 10.61 14.83
N GLU A 715 15.79 11.00 16.06
CA GLU A 715 15.52 10.08 17.16
C GLU A 715 14.15 9.40 17.04
N TYR A 716 13.19 10.11 16.45
CA TYR A 716 11.78 9.68 16.34
C TYR A 716 11.33 9.42 14.90
N GLU A 717 12.25 9.30 13.94
CA GLU A 717 11.93 9.29 12.51
C GLU A 717 11.03 8.12 12.07
N ASN A 718 11.09 6.99 12.77
CA ASN A 718 10.27 5.81 12.49
C ASN A 718 9.03 5.71 13.39
N LEU A 719 8.65 6.80 14.06
CA LEU A 719 7.52 6.86 14.98
C LEU A 719 6.40 7.73 14.40
N PRO A 720 5.37 7.16 13.74
CA PRO A 720 4.29 7.95 13.12
C PRO A 720 3.59 8.89 14.09
N ARG A 721 3.46 8.47 15.36
CA ARG A 721 2.90 9.28 16.43
C ARG A 721 3.63 10.62 16.61
N TYR A 722 4.94 10.65 16.45
CA TYR A 722 5.72 11.88 16.58
C TYR A 722 5.28 12.95 15.56
N TYR A 723 5.11 12.54 14.31
CA TYR A 723 4.62 13.41 13.25
C TYR A 723 3.17 13.85 13.49
N PHE A 724 2.32 12.94 13.93
CA PHE A 724 0.92 13.24 14.25
C PHE A 724 0.81 14.26 15.38
N ASP A 725 1.49 14.04 16.50
CA ASP A 725 1.43 14.90 17.69
C ASP A 725 1.99 16.31 17.39
N VAL A 726 3.11 16.39 16.65
CA VAL A 726 3.68 17.69 16.25
C VAL A 726 2.78 18.40 15.25
N ALA A 727 2.22 17.71 14.28
CA ALA A 727 1.26 18.29 13.35
C ALA A 727 0.03 18.84 14.09
N GLN A 728 -0.49 18.11 15.08
CA GLN A 728 -1.60 18.57 15.91
C GLN A 728 -1.23 19.85 16.67
N LEU A 729 -0.04 19.93 17.23
CA LEU A 729 0.45 21.12 17.92
C LEU A 729 0.56 22.32 16.96
N LEU A 730 1.01 22.12 15.73
CA LEU A 730 1.07 23.18 14.70
C LEU A 730 -0.33 23.63 14.26
N PHE A 731 -1.28 22.72 14.05
CA PHE A 731 -2.68 23.08 13.78
C PHE A 731 -3.30 23.88 14.92
N LYS A 732 -3.05 23.50 16.19
CA LYS A 732 -3.50 24.21 17.38
C LYS A 732 -2.94 25.64 17.43
N ASN A 733 -1.71 25.83 16.95
CA ASN A 733 -1.07 27.15 16.85
C ASN A 733 -1.39 27.89 15.52
N ASN A 734 -2.46 27.49 14.83
CA ASN A 734 -2.98 28.11 13.62
C ASN A 734 -2.02 28.14 12.41
N ASP A 735 -1.01 27.29 12.37
CA ASP A 735 -0.18 27.12 11.17
C ASP A 735 -0.57 25.85 10.40
N LYS A 736 -1.59 25.99 9.57
CA LYS A 736 -2.09 24.90 8.72
C LYS A 736 -1.02 24.40 7.74
N LYS A 737 -0.16 25.29 7.21
CA LYS A 737 0.87 24.95 6.23
C LYS A 737 1.95 24.04 6.83
N LEU A 738 2.53 24.41 7.95
CA LEU A 738 3.52 23.58 8.64
C LEU A 738 2.88 22.31 9.23
N GLY A 739 1.66 22.43 9.77
CA GLY A 739 0.90 21.26 10.23
C GLY A 739 0.71 20.22 9.14
N LEU A 740 0.31 20.62 7.93
CA LEU A 740 0.18 19.74 6.78
C LEU A 740 1.53 19.18 6.31
N LYS A 741 2.59 19.98 6.34
CA LYS A 741 3.92 19.52 5.97
C LYS A 741 4.37 18.37 6.87
N VAL A 742 4.29 18.55 8.18
CA VAL A 742 4.65 17.52 9.15
C VAL A 742 3.72 16.30 9.05
N LEU A 743 2.40 16.53 8.91
CA LEU A 743 1.42 15.46 8.81
C LEU A 743 1.63 14.59 7.55
N SER A 744 1.87 15.24 6.41
CA SER A 744 2.06 14.53 5.14
C SER A 744 3.28 13.62 5.11
N ALA A 745 4.30 13.90 5.94
CA ALA A 745 5.48 13.05 6.09
C ALA A 745 5.13 11.62 6.52
N ILE A 746 3.97 11.40 7.16
CA ILE A 746 3.47 10.06 7.53
C ILE A 746 3.31 9.18 6.28
N ALA A 747 2.91 9.75 5.13
CA ALA A 747 2.75 9.02 3.89
C ALA A 747 4.08 8.46 3.33
N ASP A 748 5.22 9.04 3.70
CA ASP A 748 6.55 8.62 3.26
C ASP A 748 7.23 7.63 4.24
N LEU A 749 6.60 7.33 5.39
CA LEU A 749 7.22 6.44 6.40
C LEU A 749 7.14 4.96 5.99
N ASP A 750 6.02 4.53 5.49
CA ASP A 750 5.81 3.18 4.98
C ASP A 750 4.73 3.23 3.89
N LEU A 751 5.16 3.01 2.68
CA LEU A 751 4.32 3.05 1.51
C LEU A 751 3.38 1.83 1.50
N GLU A 752 2.15 2.00 1.02
CA GLU A 752 1.09 0.98 1.02
C GLU A 752 0.69 0.48 2.43
N ASN A 753 0.76 1.35 3.45
CA ASN A 753 0.29 1.04 4.79
C ASN A 753 -1.08 1.67 5.06
N GLU A 754 -2.12 0.85 5.08
CA GLU A 754 -3.50 1.29 5.27
C GLU A 754 -3.77 1.94 6.62
N GLU A 755 -3.12 1.49 7.70
CA GLU A 755 -3.30 2.06 9.04
C GLU A 755 -2.79 3.50 9.11
N LEU A 756 -1.64 3.76 8.44
CA LEU A 756 -1.06 5.11 8.34
C LEU A 756 -1.93 6.04 7.47
N TYR A 757 -2.44 5.52 6.36
CA TYR A 757 -3.29 6.33 5.47
C TYR A 757 -4.68 6.58 6.05
N LYS A 758 -5.26 5.65 6.85
CA LYS A 758 -6.47 5.94 7.65
C LYS A 758 -6.22 7.02 8.69
N LEU A 759 -5.11 6.94 9.43
CA LEU A 759 -4.70 7.98 10.38
C LEU A 759 -4.58 9.35 9.70
N LEU A 760 -3.93 9.37 8.53
CA LEU A 760 -3.75 10.56 7.70
C LEU A 760 -5.10 11.13 7.25
N ALA A 761 -6.00 10.28 6.71
CA ALA A 761 -7.33 10.67 6.26
C ALA A 761 -8.15 11.31 7.40
N TYR A 762 -8.16 10.71 8.59
CA TYR A 762 -8.89 11.22 9.74
C TYR A 762 -8.41 12.63 10.15
N LYS A 763 -7.08 12.81 10.15
CA LYS A 763 -6.53 14.13 10.52
C LYS A 763 -6.74 15.19 9.46
N LEU A 764 -6.68 14.81 8.18
CA LEU A 764 -6.98 15.68 7.04
C LEU A 764 -8.45 16.10 7.05
N LYS A 765 -9.37 15.18 7.35
CA LYS A 765 -10.80 15.46 7.55
C LYS A 765 -11.01 16.48 8.67
N GLN A 766 -10.38 16.27 9.83
CA GLN A 766 -10.46 17.23 10.95
C GLN A 766 -9.87 18.59 10.59
N ALA A 767 -8.81 18.62 9.78
CA ALA A 767 -8.17 19.86 9.32
C ALA A 767 -8.88 20.53 8.12
N GLU A 768 -9.98 19.96 7.64
CA GLU A 768 -10.76 20.42 6.48
C GLU A 768 -9.89 20.56 5.21
N VAL A 769 -9.12 19.48 4.91
CA VAL A 769 -8.29 19.34 3.70
C VAL A 769 -8.86 18.16 2.89
N TYR A 770 -10.06 18.35 2.41
CA TYR A 770 -10.92 17.30 1.90
C TYR A 770 -10.40 16.63 0.62
N ASP A 771 -9.70 17.36 -0.25
CA ASP A 771 -9.06 16.78 -1.44
C ASP A 771 -7.98 15.75 -1.10
N LYS A 772 -7.19 16.01 -0.04
CA LYS A 772 -6.15 15.09 0.44
C LYS A 772 -6.73 13.97 1.30
N GLU A 773 -7.81 14.24 2.05
CA GLU A 773 -8.61 13.20 2.71
C GLU A 773 -9.10 12.18 1.68
N LEU A 774 -9.74 12.67 0.59
CA LEU A 774 -10.24 11.80 -0.48
C LEU A 774 -9.11 10.97 -1.12
N PHE A 775 -7.97 11.59 -1.40
CA PHE A 775 -6.80 10.88 -1.91
C PHE A 775 -6.37 9.75 -0.97
N ALA A 776 -6.22 10.04 0.32
CA ALA A 776 -5.80 9.06 1.32
C ALA A 776 -6.82 7.91 1.47
N ALA A 777 -8.12 8.24 1.51
CA ALA A 777 -9.20 7.25 1.59
C ALA A 777 -9.25 6.37 0.34
N GLN A 778 -9.07 6.95 -0.86
CA GLN A 778 -9.02 6.19 -2.12
C GLN A 778 -7.81 5.24 -2.16
N LYS A 779 -6.67 5.62 -1.61
CA LYS A 779 -5.52 4.73 -1.47
C LYS A 779 -5.83 3.54 -0.57
N VAL A 780 -6.50 3.76 0.56
CA VAL A 780 -6.94 2.66 1.43
C VAL A 780 -7.93 1.75 0.71
N LEU A 781 -8.90 2.30 -0.03
CA LEU A 781 -9.84 1.50 -0.83
C LEU A 781 -9.12 0.71 -1.94
N GLU A 782 -8.11 1.29 -2.59
CA GLU A 782 -7.29 0.60 -3.59
C GLU A 782 -6.61 -0.64 -3.00
N TRP A 783 -6.09 -0.54 -1.77
CA TRP A 783 -5.40 -1.64 -1.10
C TRP A 783 -6.34 -2.63 -0.39
N ARG A 784 -7.56 -2.19 0.01
CA ARG A 784 -8.53 -2.97 0.76
C ARG A 784 -9.95 -2.87 0.19
N PRO A 785 -10.16 -3.25 -1.10
CA PRO A 785 -11.50 -3.19 -1.72
C PRO A 785 -12.46 -4.28 -1.20
N PHE A 786 -11.96 -5.19 -0.36
CA PHE A 786 -12.73 -6.23 0.31
C PHE A 786 -13.26 -5.81 1.69
N ASP A 787 -12.91 -4.61 2.14
CA ASP A 787 -13.28 -4.06 3.44
C ASP A 787 -14.45 -3.07 3.27
N PRO A 788 -15.63 -3.34 3.86
CA PRO A 788 -16.79 -2.45 3.78
C PRO A 788 -16.49 -1.02 4.23
N GLN A 789 -15.70 -0.88 5.30
CA GLN A 789 -15.32 0.41 5.86
C GLN A 789 -14.51 1.26 4.88
N SER A 790 -13.71 0.64 3.98
CA SER A 790 -12.96 1.39 2.98
C SER A 790 -13.87 2.11 1.98
N TYR A 791 -14.97 1.48 1.57
CA TYR A 791 -15.98 2.13 0.72
C TYR A 791 -16.71 3.27 1.45
N ARG A 792 -17.03 3.05 2.74
CA ARG A 792 -17.64 4.07 3.57
C ARG A 792 -16.72 5.29 3.74
N ASP A 793 -15.44 5.09 4.07
CA ASP A 793 -14.46 6.17 4.23
C ASP A 793 -14.34 7.02 2.96
N VAL A 794 -14.28 6.37 1.79
CA VAL A 794 -14.25 7.05 0.49
C VAL A 794 -15.57 7.79 0.21
N ALA A 795 -16.70 7.19 0.56
CA ALA A 795 -18.00 7.82 0.37
C ALA A 795 -18.14 9.12 1.18
N LEU A 796 -17.75 9.08 2.46
CA LEU A 796 -17.75 10.26 3.33
C LEU A 796 -16.78 11.34 2.84
N ALA A 797 -15.61 10.94 2.32
CA ALA A 797 -14.66 11.87 1.71
C ALA A 797 -15.19 12.49 0.41
N PHE A 798 -15.93 11.74 -0.42
CA PHE A 798 -16.65 12.29 -1.58
C PHE A 798 -17.74 13.30 -1.17
N GLU A 799 -18.49 13.03 -0.11
CA GLU A 799 -19.48 13.95 0.44
C GLU A 799 -18.83 15.26 0.87
N ASP A 800 -17.72 15.20 1.62
CA ASP A 800 -16.96 16.37 2.05
C ASP A 800 -16.39 17.19 0.89
N ASN A 801 -16.09 16.54 -0.24
CA ASN A 801 -15.70 17.19 -1.50
C ASN A 801 -16.88 17.65 -2.37
N GLY A 802 -18.14 17.49 -1.93
CA GLY A 802 -19.33 17.90 -2.65
C GLY A 802 -19.72 17.00 -3.81
N ASN A 803 -19.09 15.81 -3.94
CA ASN A 803 -19.44 14.82 -4.97
C ASN A 803 -20.45 13.80 -4.41
N TYR A 804 -21.68 14.24 -4.23
CA TYR A 804 -22.73 13.50 -3.53
C TYR A 804 -23.17 12.23 -4.26
N GLN A 805 -23.12 12.18 -5.59
CA GLN A 805 -23.47 10.96 -6.33
C GLN A 805 -22.44 9.87 -6.10
N ALA A 806 -21.16 10.18 -6.19
CA ALA A 806 -20.09 9.23 -5.90
C ALA A 806 -20.14 8.75 -4.44
N ALA A 807 -20.49 9.63 -3.50
CA ALA A 807 -20.72 9.26 -2.12
C ALA A 807 -21.85 8.23 -1.99
N LEU A 808 -23.02 8.49 -2.60
CA LEU A 808 -24.16 7.59 -2.60
C LEU A 808 -23.81 6.23 -3.22
N ASP A 809 -23.15 6.23 -4.37
CA ASP A 809 -22.81 5.01 -5.11
C ASP A 809 -21.87 4.11 -4.29
N ASN A 810 -20.90 4.69 -3.57
CA ASN A 810 -19.99 3.94 -2.71
C ASN A 810 -20.68 3.43 -1.44
N LEU A 811 -21.56 4.21 -0.80
CA LEU A 811 -22.35 3.73 0.33
C LEU A 811 -23.27 2.58 -0.10
N TYR A 812 -23.97 2.72 -1.24
CA TYR A 812 -24.86 1.67 -1.73
C TYR A 812 -24.10 0.40 -2.10
N LYS A 813 -22.85 0.54 -2.58
CA LYS A 813 -21.98 -0.59 -2.88
C LYS A 813 -21.67 -1.42 -1.64
N VAL A 814 -21.56 -0.82 -0.45
CA VAL A 814 -21.37 -1.56 0.81
C VAL A 814 -22.54 -2.55 1.03
N LEU A 815 -23.77 -2.15 0.72
CA LEU A 815 -24.97 -2.98 0.91
C LEU A 815 -25.16 -4.05 -0.18
N THR A 816 -24.53 -3.88 -1.35
CA THR A 816 -24.77 -4.72 -2.53
C THR A 816 -23.56 -5.57 -2.93
N GLN A 817 -22.40 -5.40 -2.30
CA GLN A 817 -21.20 -6.19 -2.55
C GLN A 817 -21.16 -7.40 -1.63
N SER A 818 -20.90 -8.58 -2.21
CA SER A 818 -20.65 -9.79 -1.42
C SER A 818 -19.22 -9.79 -0.90
N TYR A 819 -19.07 -9.77 0.40
CA TYR A 819 -17.79 -10.00 1.10
C TYR A 819 -17.63 -11.48 1.44
N THR A 820 -16.40 -11.95 1.72
CA THR A 820 -16.19 -13.32 2.19
C THR A 820 -16.91 -13.53 3.52
N LYS A 821 -17.31 -14.76 3.81
CA LYS A 821 -18.06 -15.05 5.05
C LYS A 821 -17.28 -14.64 6.31
N GLU A 822 -15.97 -14.90 6.31
CA GLU A 822 -15.11 -14.54 7.44
C GLU A 822 -14.96 -13.03 7.64
N LEU A 823 -15.03 -12.24 6.57
CA LEU A 823 -15.01 -10.77 6.62
C LEU A 823 -16.39 -10.22 6.99
N ALA A 824 -17.47 -10.80 6.43
CA ALA A 824 -18.83 -10.40 6.75
C ALA A 824 -19.14 -10.55 8.25
N ASP A 825 -18.61 -11.59 8.89
CA ASP A 825 -18.77 -11.79 10.34
C ASP A 825 -18.00 -10.74 11.19
N ARG A 826 -17.02 -10.05 10.61
CA ARG A 826 -16.25 -8.98 11.29
C ARG A 826 -16.98 -7.65 11.30
N ASP A 827 -17.65 -7.34 10.20
CA ASP A 827 -18.27 -6.06 9.93
C ASP A 827 -19.81 -6.14 9.99
N ASN A 828 -20.33 -7.18 10.63
CA ASN A 828 -21.77 -7.41 10.76
C ASN A 828 -22.41 -6.27 11.57
N GLY A 829 -23.39 -5.58 10.97
CA GLY A 829 -24.06 -4.42 11.57
C GLY A 829 -23.66 -3.07 10.99
N ILE A 830 -22.65 -3.01 10.10
CA ILE A 830 -22.27 -1.76 9.42
C ILE A 830 -23.43 -1.23 8.56
N GLU A 831 -24.30 -2.12 8.07
CA GLU A 831 -25.43 -1.78 7.21
C GLU A 831 -26.36 -0.77 7.87
N GLU A 832 -26.59 -0.83 9.17
CA GLU A 832 -27.38 0.14 9.91
C GLU A 832 -26.81 1.55 9.77
N ILE A 833 -25.50 1.67 9.88
CA ILE A 833 -24.78 2.92 9.79
C ILE A 833 -24.84 3.47 8.34
N ILE A 834 -24.64 2.57 7.37
CA ILE A 834 -24.71 2.92 5.94
C ILE A 834 -26.12 3.37 5.54
N ILE A 835 -27.17 2.71 6.02
CA ILE A 835 -28.57 3.11 5.77
C ILE A 835 -28.82 4.53 6.30
N MET A 836 -28.33 4.84 7.50
CA MET A 836 -28.44 6.20 8.06
C MET A 836 -27.72 7.23 7.18
N GLU A 837 -26.54 6.92 6.65
CA GLU A 837 -25.74 7.83 5.81
C GLU A 837 -26.33 8.00 4.40
N ILE A 838 -26.84 6.94 3.78
CA ILE A 838 -27.59 7.04 2.52
C ILE A 838 -28.80 7.96 2.69
N ASN A 839 -29.58 7.77 3.75
CA ASN A 839 -30.80 8.56 3.97
C ASN A 839 -30.50 10.01 4.34
N GLN A 840 -29.38 10.28 5.01
CA GLN A 840 -28.90 11.65 5.24
C GLN A 840 -28.51 12.35 3.92
N LEU A 841 -27.75 11.67 3.04
CA LEU A 841 -27.42 12.21 1.70
C LEU A 841 -28.68 12.53 0.90
N ILE A 842 -29.68 11.62 0.93
CA ILE A 842 -30.96 11.82 0.25
C ILE A 842 -31.70 13.00 0.85
N ALA A 843 -31.77 13.14 2.18
CA ALA A 843 -32.44 14.23 2.86
C ALA A 843 -31.81 15.60 2.53
N ASN A 844 -30.47 15.68 2.53
CA ASN A 844 -29.74 16.93 2.35
C ASN A 844 -29.51 17.31 0.88
N HIS A 845 -29.40 16.35 -0.03
CA HIS A 845 -28.92 16.57 -1.40
C HIS A 845 -29.77 15.94 -2.49
N ARG A 846 -31.06 15.61 -2.23
CA ARG A 846 -31.95 14.88 -3.14
C ARG A 846 -31.93 15.39 -4.59
N SER A 847 -31.92 16.70 -4.79
CA SER A 847 -31.94 17.31 -6.13
C SER A 847 -30.66 17.08 -6.96
N LYS A 848 -29.58 16.64 -6.31
CA LYS A 848 -28.27 16.36 -6.92
C LYS A 848 -27.99 14.87 -7.10
N LEU A 849 -28.97 14.01 -6.76
CA LEU A 849 -28.79 12.57 -6.73
C LEU A 849 -29.68 11.87 -7.76
N ASN A 850 -29.13 10.89 -8.46
CA ASN A 850 -29.86 9.90 -9.23
C ASN A 850 -30.20 8.71 -8.34
N LEU A 851 -31.45 8.55 -7.99
CA LEU A 851 -31.94 7.51 -7.07
C LEU A 851 -32.48 6.26 -7.80
N ASN A 852 -32.42 6.21 -9.13
CA ASN A 852 -33.04 5.14 -9.94
C ASN A 852 -32.44 3.75 -9.65
N THR A 853 -31.18 3.70 -9.22
CA THR A 853 -30.47 2.46 -8.89
C THR A 853 -30.61 2.03 -7.43
N ILE A 854 -31.14 2.89 -6.58
CA ILE A 854 -31.28 2.64 -5.15
C ILE A 854 -32.61 1.92 -4.86
N ASN A 855 -32.55 0.84 -4.08
CA ASN A 855 -33.75 0.12 -3.67
C ASN A 855 -34.66 1.04 -2.84
N PRO A 856 -35.92 1.30 -3.28
CA PRO A 856 -36.81 2.21 -2.55
C PRO A 856 -37.11 1.81 -1.11
N LYS A 857 -37.03 0.52 -0.78
CA LYS A 857 -37.36 0.02 0.55
C LYS A 857 -36.32 0.42 1.63
N ILE A 858 -35.07 0.72 1.22
CA ILE A 858 -34.07 1.23 2.17
C ILE A 858 -34.12 2.74 2.33
N MET A 859 -34.95 3.43 1.55
CA MET A 859 -35.14 4.87 1.69
C MET A 859 -36.08 5.18 2.85
N ALA A 860 -35.66 6.03 3.76
CA ALA A 860 -36.40 6.43 4.94
C ALA A 860 -36.06 7.86 5.37
N ASP A 861 -37.05 8.57 5.90
CA ASP A 861 -36.80 9.86 6.54
C ASP A 861 -36.60 9.63 8.05
N LEU A 862 -35.34 9.70 8.52
CA LEU A 862 -34.91 9.35 9.86
C LEU A 862 -34.07 10.46 10.52
N PRO A 863 -34.56 11.73 10.58
CA PRO A 863 -33.80 12.78 11.23
C PRO A 863 -33.68 12.52 12.74
N VAL A 864 -32.51 12.81 13.30
CA VAL A 864 -32.23 12.65 14.71
C VAL A 864 -31.56 13.90 15.30
N ASN A 865 -31.82 14.21 16.55
CA ASN A 865 -31.18 15.35 17.21
C ASN A 865 -29.70 15.11 17.48
N ILE A 866 -29.32 13.88 17.82
CA ILE A 866 -27.93 13.55 18.10
C ILE A 866 -27.56 12.28 17.34
N ARG A 867 -26.44 12.33 16.61
CA ARG A 867 -25.73 11.18 16.06
C ARG A 867 -24.25 11.30 16.43
N ILE A 868 -23.66 10.24 16.95
CA ILE A 868 -22.23 10.16 17.27
C ILE A 868 -21.69 8.90 16.61
N VAL A 869 -20.60 9.02 15.89
CA VAL A 869 -19.93 7.86 15.24
C VAL A 869 -18.46 7.89 15.60
N ILE A 870 -17.92 6.75 16.02
CA ILE A 870 -16.48 6.56 16.19
C ILE A 870 -15.94 5.56 15.16
N ASN A 871 -14.74 5.83 14.70
CA ASN A 871 -13.97 4.99 13.78
C ASN A 871 -12.54 4.89 14.30
N TRP A 872 -11.83 3.83 13.93
CA TRP A 872 -10.42 3.68 14.30
C TRP A 872 -9.57 3.13 13.14
N ASN A 873 -8.27 3.38 13.19
CA ASN A 873 -7.36 3.14 12.06
C ASN A 873 -6.69 1.76 12.06
N LYS A 874 -6.97 0.92 13.07
CA LYS A 874 -6.36 -0.42 13.18
C LYS A 874 -7.38 -1.52 13.14
N ASP A 875 -7.03 -2.61 12.45
CA ASP A 875 -7.78 -3.86 12.46
C ASP A 875 -7.60 -4.61 13.80
N ASP A 876 -8.48 -5.57 14.08
CA ASP A 876 -8.48 -6.41 15.30
C ASP A 876 -8.41 -5.60 16.61
N THR A 877 -8.99 -4.42 16.62
CA THR A 877 -9.06 -3.52 17.78
C THR A 877 -10.52 -3.40 18.24
N ASP A 878 -10.72 -3.42 19.55
CA ASP A 878 -12.01 -3.38 20.21
C ASP A 878 -12.14 -2.05 20.99
N ILE A 879 -13.05 -1.18 20.50
CA ILE A 879 -13.27 0.17 21.06
C ILE A 879 -14.75 0.45 21.19
N ASP A 880 -15.20 0.62 22.42
CA ASP A 880 -16.59 0.92 22.73
C ASP A 880 -16.89 2.42 22.73
N LEU A 881 -18.04 2.80 22.19
CA LEU A 881 -18.65 4.11 22.35
C LEU A 881 -19.56 4.14 23.58
N TRP A 882 -19.31 5.07 24.47
CA TRP A 882 -20.15 5.34 25.63
C TRP A 882 -20.76 6.73 25.56
N VAL A 883 -22.09 6.82 25.63
CA VAL A 883 -22.80 8.10 25.67
C VAL A 883 -23.67 8.15 26.91
N THR A 884 -23.39 9.14 27.78
CA THR A 884 -24.18 9.36 29.01
C THR A 884 -25.11 10.54 28.78
N ASP A 885 -26.38 10.34 29.04
CA ASP A 885 -27.43 11.33 28.89
C ASP A 885 -27.54 12.29 30.07
N PRO A 886 -28.37 13.35 30.03
CA PRO A 886 -28.59 14.28 31.16
C PRO A 886 -29.18 13.63 32.44
N ASN A 887 -29.76 12.43 32.31
CA ASN A 887 -30.26 11.64 33.43
C ASN A 887 -29.19 10.74 34.05
N ASN A 888 -27.91 10.84 33.62
CA ASN A 888 -26.81 9.96 33.98
C ASN A 888 -27.03 8.50 33.54
N GLU A 889 -27.91 8.23 32.59
CA GLU A 889 -28.02 6.92 31.98
C GLU A 889 -26.97 6.77 30.86
N ARG A 890 -26.17 5.69 30.91
CA ARG A 890 -25.13 5.40 29.93
C ARG A 890 -25.66 4.41 28.89
N CYS A 891 -25.58 4.80 27.62
CA CYS A 891 -25.73 3.92 26.47
C CYS A 891 -24.36 3.35 26.11
N TYR A 892 -24.22 2.01 26.04
CA TYR A 892 -22.97 1.29 25.76
C TYR A 892 -23.31 -0.17 25.39
N TYR A 893 -22.32 -1.00 25.03
CA TYR A 893 -22.52 -2.37 24.52
C TYR A 893 -23.49 -3.24 25.33
N SER A 894 -23.54 -3.10 26.65
CA SER A 894 -24.50 -3.86 27.53
C SER A 894 -25.83 -3.16 27.76
N ASN A 895 -25.97 -1.88 27.44
CA ASN A 895 -27.20 -1.10 27.51
C ASN A 895 -27.41 -0.34 26.21
N LYS A 896 -27.78 -1.05 25.15
CA LYS A 896 -27.87 -0.53 23.79
C LYS A 896 -29.03 0.44 23.54
N GLU A 897 -30.09 0.44 24.40
CA GLU A 897 -31.20 1.38 24.34
C GLU A 897 -31.44 2.01 25.72
N THR A 898 -31.53 3.34 25.76
CA THR A 898 -31.78 4.12 26.96
C THR A 898 -33.25 4.44 27.12
N GLU A 899 -33.70 4.81 28.35
CA GLU A 899 -35.10 5.19 28.62
C GLU A 899 -35.56 6.39 27.76
N ILE A 900 -34.66 7.27 27.35
CA ILE A 900 -34.96 8.40 26.48
C ILE A 900 -34.89 8.08 25.00
N GLY A 901 -34.62 6.82 24.64
CA GLY A 901 -34.53 6.37 23.25
C GLY A 901 -33.17 6.50 22.60
N GLY A 902 -32.09 6.69 23.37
CA GLY A 902 -30.74 6.55 22.86
C GLY A 902 -30.53 5.11 22.37
N ARG A 903 -29.90 4.94 21.23
CA ARG A 903 -29.66 3.65 20.59
C ARG A 903 -28.21 3.54 20.13
N LEU A 904 -27.55 2.44 20.51
CA LEU A 904 -26.20 2.08 20.04
C LEU A 904 -26.32 1.03 18.93
N SER A 905 -25.45 1.12 17.93
CA SER A 905 -25.27 0.12 16.88
C SER A 905 -24.78 -1.22 17.43
N ASP A 906 -24.57 -2.18 16.57
CA ASP A 906 -23.87 -3.40 16.95
C ASP A 906 -22.42 -3.10 17.36
N ASP A 907 -21.88 -3.93 18.22
CA ASP A 907 -20.57 -3.85 18.84
C ASP A 907 -19.52 -4.48 17.89
N PHE A 908 -18.58 -3.66 17.44
CA PHE A 908 -17.51 -4.06 16.52
C PHE A 908 -16.26 -4.45 17.32
N THR A 909 -16.14 -5.72 17.67
CA THR A 909 -14.97 -6.25 18.41
C THR A 909 -13.79 -6.57 17.52
N ARG A 910 -13.89 -6.34 16.20
CA ARG A 910 -12.87 -6.55 15.17
C ARG A 910 -13.10 -5.57 14.02
N GLY A 911 -12.10 -5.38 13.14
CA GLY A 911 -12.18 -4.43 12.05
C GLY A 911 -11.80 -3.01 12.46
N PHE A 912 -12.23 -2.02 11.68
CA PHE A 912 -11.93 -0.60 11.85
C PHE A 912 -13.12 0.20 12.45
N GLY A 913 -14.08 -0.46 13.04
CA GLY A 913 -15.38 0.11 13.40
C GLY A 913 -16.32 0.11 12.19
N PRO A 914 -17.29 1.02 12.14
CA PRO A 914 -17.63 2.09 13.09
C PRO A 914 -18.60 1.63 14.20
N GLU A 915 -18.66 2.41 15.30
CA GLU A 915 -19.77 2.33 16.25
C GLU A 915 -20.58 3.64 16.24
N GLN A 916 -21.91 3.52 16.37
CA GLN A 916 -22.83 4.61 16.22
C GLN A 916 -23.81 4.70 17.39
N PHE A 917 -24.00 5.93 17.91
CA PHE A 917 -25.09 6.28 18.80
C PHE A 917 -26.09 7.20 18.08
N LEU A 918 -27.38 6.91 18.26
CA LEU A 918 -28.50 7.70 17.73
C LEU A 918 -29.45 8.12 18.86
N LEU A 919 -29.95 9.37 18.79
CA LEU A 919 -31.04 9.82 19.65
C LEU A 919 -31.98 10.72 18.85
N LYS A 920 -33.24 10.25 18.65
CA LYS A 920 -34.26 10.97 17.89
C LYS A 920 -34.59 12.31 18.51
N LYS A 921 -34.89 12.34 19.82
CA LYS A 921 -35.31 13.52 20.55
C LYS A 921 -34.48 13.71 21.82
N ALA A 922 -33.58 14.66 21.78
CA ALA A 922 -32.68 14.93 22.89
C ALA A 922 -33.41 15.67 24.04
N LEU A 923 -33.04 15.33 25.27
CA LEU A 923 -33.40 16.09 26.46
C LEU A 923 -32.48 17.29 26.59
N LYS A 924 -33.00 18.37 27.19
CA LYS A 924 -32.17 19.50 27.61
C LYS A 924 -31.22 19.05 28.71
N GLY A 925 -29.96 19.40 28.57
CA GLY A 925 -28.94 19.15 29.56
C GLY A 925 -27.65 18.61 28.97
N LYS A 926 -26.76 18.17 29.82
CA LYS A 926 -25.39 17.80 29.46
C LYS A 926 -25.29 16.33 29.02
N TYR A 927 -24.72 16.12 27.83
CA TYR A 927 -24.34 14.80 27.31
C TYR A 927 -22.84 14.65 27.42
N LYS A 928 -22.40 13.44 27.76
CA LYS A 928 -21.00 13.08 27.91
C LYS A 928 -20.64 11.95 26.93
N ILE A 929 -19.60 12.17 26.12
CA ILE A 929 -19.14 11.21 25.12
C ILE A 929 -17.80 10.65 25.58
N GLN A 930 -17.68 9.34 25.68
CA GLN A 930 -16.46 8.65 26.08
C GLN A 930 -16.21 7.46 25.15
N THR A 931 -14.97 7.05 25.06
CA THR A 931 -14.57 5.80 24.42
C THR A 931 -13.88 4.92 25.45
N ASN A 932 -14.16 3.62 25.39
CA ASN A 932 -13.45 2.64 26.17
C ASN A 932 -12.61 1.77 25.23
N PHE A 933 -11.33 1.64 25.54
CA PHE A 933 -10.41 0.79 24.80
C PHE A 933 -10.31 -0.56 25.51
N PHE A 934 -10.91 -1.59 24.92
CA PHE A 934 -10.94 -2.91 25.55
C PHE A 934 -9.68 -3.72 25.25
N GLY A 935 -9.10 -3.61 24.07
CA GLY A 935 -7.86 -4.30 23.74
C GLY A 935 -7.38 -4.09 22.30
N GLU A 936 -6.08 -4.17 22.12
CA GLU A 936 -5.38 -4.21 20.84
C GLU A 936 -4.72 -5.58 20.70
N ARG A 937 -5.13 -6.37 19.71
CA ARG A 937 -4.61 -7.73 19.50
C ARG A 937 -3.35 -7.74 18.66
N GLN A 938 -3.08 -6.65 17.92
CA GLN A 938 -1.90 -6.50 17.08
C GLN A 938 -1.21 -5.16 17.37
N VAL A 939 0.10 -5.20 17.58
CA VAL A 939 0.91 -3.98 17.64
C VAL A 939 1.46 -3.74 16.24
N GLY A 940 0.82 -2.82 15.49
CA GLY A 940 1.26 -2.42 14.15
C GLY A 940 2.36 -1.37 14.16
N ILE A 941 2.91 -1.07 12.97
CA ILE A 941 3.91 -0.02 12.75
C ILE A 941 3.31 1.38 12.96
N ALA A 942 2.01 1.54 12.76
CA ALA A 942 1.31 2.82 12.86
C ALA A 942 1.29 3.46 14.26
N GLY A 943 1.89 2.81 15.26
CA GLY A 943 1.89 3.28 16.65
C GLY A 943 0.56 3.01 17.36
N PRO A 944 0.16 3.78 18.37
CA PRO A 944 -1.10 3.61 19.08
C PRO A 944 -2.30 3.82 18.18
N THR A 945 -3.40 3.10 18.45
CA THR A 945 -4.64 3.25 17.68
C THR A 945 -5.15 4.68 17.71
N ALA A 946 -5.44 5.22 16.55
CA ALA A 946 -6.08 6.51 16.38
C ALA A 946 -7.61 6.33 16.26
N ILE A 947 -8.33 7.19 16.95
CA ILE A 947 -9.79 7.21 16.96
C ILE A 947 -10.25 8.55 16.35
N MET A 948 -11.21 8.48 15.45
CA MET A 948 -11.96 9.62 14.95
C MET A 948 -13.39 9.53 15.44
N ALA A 949 -13.86 10.57 16.12
CA ALA A 949 -15.25 10.74 16.50
C ALA A 949 -15.89 11.88 15.70
N GLU A 950 -17.02 11.60 15.08
CA GLU A 950 -17.88 12.57 14.41
C GLU A 950 -19.15 12.76 15.22
N ILE A 951 -19.41 13.97 15.67
CA ILE A 951 -20.55 14.36 16.51
C ILE A 951 -21.46 15.25 15.67
N TYR A 952 -22.68 14.81 15.45
CA TYR A 952 -23.68 15.55 14.68
C TYR A 952 -24.85 15.94 15.57
N ILE A 953 -25.24 17.23 15.44
CA ILE A 953 -26.49 17.74 15.99
C ILE A 953 -27.46 18.02 14.85
N ASN A 954 -28.74 17.67 15.03
CA ASN A 954 -29.79 17.78 14.01
C ASN A 954 -29.42 17.06 12.69
N TYR A 955 -28.96 15.84 12.82
CA TYR A 955 -28.56 14.99 11.69
C TYR A 955 -29.72 14.71 10.73
N ALA A 956 -29.47 14.76 9.42
CA ALA A 956 -30.42 14.55 8.33
C ALA A 956 -31.60 15.55 8.32
N THR A 957 -31.46 16.74 8.90
CA THR A 957 -32.50 17.79 8.90
C THR A 957 -32.30 18.89 7.88
N GLY A 958 -31.20 18.86 7.12
CA GLY A 958 -30.73 19.98 6.28
C GLY A 958 -30.07 21.13 7.03
N LYS A 959 -30.04 21.09 8.39
CA LYS A 959 -29.42 22.07 9.28
C LYS A 959 -28.48 21.41 10.26
N GLN A 960 -27.83 20.34 9.85
CA GLN A 960 -26.93 19.59 10.74
C GLN A 960 -25.64 20.38 11.04
N GLU A 961 -25.17 20.29 12.28
CA GLU A 961 -23.85 20.72 12.70
C GLU A 961 -22.98 19.49 12.92
N ARG A 962 -21.70 19.55 12.51
CA ARG A 962 -20.71 18.47 12.69
C ARG A 962 -19.48 18.97 13.42
N LYS A 963 -18.99 18.20 14.38
CA LYS A 963 -17.67 18.34 14.99
C LYS A 963 -16.89 17.05 14.88
N ILE A 964 -15.60 17.17 14.62
CA ILE A 964 -14.68 16.03 14.44
C ILE A 964 -13.59 16.12 15.50
N VAL A 965 -13.35 15.02 16.19
CA VAL A 965 -12.25 14.85 17.16
C VAL A 965 -11.39 13.69 16.71
N VAL A 966 -10.08 13.92 16.57
CA VAL A 966 -9.12 12.85 16.22
C VAL A 966 -8.03 12.83 17.28
N PHE A 967 -7.78 11.66 17.87
CA PHE A 967 -6.75 11.49 18.89
C PHE A 967 -6.19 10.08 18.84
N GLN A 968 -5.03 9.87 19.45
CA GLN A 968 -4.43 8.54 19.60
C GLN A 968 -4.56 8.04 21.04
N ASN A 969 -4.74 6.73 21.21
CA ASN A 969 -4.81 6.12 22.53
C ASN A 969 -3.50 6.41 23.31
N GLN A 970 -3.65 6.75 24.59
CA GLN A 970 -2.52 7.18 25.45
C GLN A 970 -1.85 6.03 26.22
N LYS A 971 -2.47 4.84 26.27
CA LYS A 971 -1.96 3.69 27.02
C LYS A 971 -1.54 2.56 26.09
N GLU A 972 -0.30 2.14 26.17
CA GLU A 972 0.24 1.03 25.38
C GLU A 972 -0.29 -0.36 25.76
N ASN A 973 -0.85 -0.58 26.95
CA ASN A 973 -1.29 -1.91 27.43
C ASN A 973 -2.37 -1.88 28.52
N GLY A 974 -3.30 -0.94 28.55
CA GLY A 974 -4.24 -0.88 29.66
C GLY A 974 -5.69 -0.63 29.32
N ARG A 975 -6.59 -1.46 29.86
CA ARG A 975 -8.02 -1.16 29.96
C ARG A 975 -8.21 0.19 30.62
N ASN A 976 -9.07 1.04 30.07
CA ASN A 976 -9.43 2.31 30.66
C ASN A 976 -10.79 2.17 31.29
N GLU A 977 -10.83 1.72 32.59
CA GLU A 977 -12.09 1.45 33.31
C GLU A 977 -13.03 2.67 33.33
N ASP A 978 -12.48 3.88 33.30
CA ASP A 978 -13.25 5.13 33.32
C ASP A 978 -13.59 5.69 31.94
N GLY A 979 -13.08 5.08 30.86
CA GLY A 979 -13.18 5.61 29.50
C GLY A 979 -12.42 6.92 29.26
N ILE A 980 -12.12 7.21 28.00
CA ILE A 980 -11.51 8.48 27.58
C ILE A 980 -12.62 9.47 27.23
N LEU A 981 -12.69 10.59 27.93
CA LEU A 981 -13.63 11.66 27.63
C LEU A 981 -13.20 12.40 26.36
N ILE A 982 -14.03 12.38 25.32
CA ILE A 982 -13.77 12.98 24.01
C ILE A 982 -14.63 14.22 23.73
N GLY A 983 -15.72 14.37 24.44
CA GLY A 983 -16.56 15.55 24.30
C GLY A 983 -17.66 15.64 25.32
N GLU A 984 -18.13 16.86 25.51
CA GLU A 984 -19.34 17.18 26.27
C GLU A 984 -20.11 18.22 25.48
N PHE A 985 -21.41 18.16 25.52
CA PHE A 985 -22.25 19.23 24.96
C PHE A 985 -23.55 19.37 25.74
N GLU A 986 -24.12 20.53 25.68
CA GLU A 986 -25.39 20.84 26.28
C GLU A 986 -26.43 21.04 25.16
N PHE A 987 -27.49 20.27 25.19
CA PHE A 987 -28.54 20.29 24.17
C PHE A 987 -29.73 21.13 24.67
#